data_35a520e9d04838d98c1b26187a171110
#
_entry.id   35a520e9d04838d98c1b26187a171110
#
_cell.length_a   1.000
_cell.length_b   1.000
_cell.length_c   1.000
_cell.angle_alpha   90.00
_cell.angle_beta   90.00
_cell.angle_gamma   90.00
#
_symmetry.space_group_name_H-M   'P 1'
#
loop_
_entity.id
_entity.type
_entity.pdbx_description
1 polymer ?
#
loop_
_entity_poly.entity_id
_entity_poly.type
_entity_poly.pdbx_seq_one_letter_code
_entity_poly.pdbx_strand_id
1 'polypeptide(L)'
;MNSKLSYAVAAILGSATFGLSVAAPAPEGPDTGATPAAAPENLDTLGEITVTAQRRSQNMQDVPISMQAFTAQSLQQLNVSTLDDYIKYLPNVTSANNGPGQNEVFMRGLSAGSQPSQGSGSTGLWPNVAIYLDNQSGQLPNRNLDIYAADLNRIEVLEGPQGTLFGAGAEAGVIRYITNEPKLDVTEGSVKAGYGVTAHGDPNTDVTAVLNLPLIENTMAVRAVIYDDARGGYINNVPATFTRKDTDIGIHYANYPAVNGACPDGGANNGYCVPSGSPSINNAADVGNAINPVTYQGIRVEALYKINDDWNALITQSYQDMESRGVFYQQPTSSDGAALQPLEVTLFNPSYDKDKFESTAWTLNGKIGDLRLVYTGGYLVRNVDQLGDYTNYARGVYADYYQCYGPGSGGDASLKSTCFSPSAFWHSVEKNEHQQHEFRLSTPDDWRFRAIAGAFWEANKLYDQTGWDYKTIPACTSNGAAGTPGNTGCLSNIGTAPGTTVVNPGEQSPNTSFYQDTMRETKQTAFFTSLDYDLIPKVLTATVGTRYFHFENSSVGSVTGSFDCFEQGTPVGGCTIDSYNLNAQNLRDTETGFKSRANLTWHVTPDTMVYYTFSQGFRPGGFNQNGGTEHALGTDGVAQYLLPKSYLSDKLTNNEIGWKTEFFDHRLQWNGAVYRENWDNVQVAFFDPGLVGNIFYNTNGQDFLIKGIETSLVGRVVSGLTLQGAASWNQSRQTNSPQLIDNNPASNNYGKPITTNCNLAPCVPVTSPFGPLGSPSANSPPLQFSLRGRYEWDIAGYSPYVQVGATHNGHSFTQAGANPPLNGTVGTSRYRFENPAYSTFEASCGVAKDSWIFNVYGENLSNSNASTFVSTDQFIVAQTPLRPRVIGASFSYKF
;
A
#
# COMPACT_ATOMS: atom_id res chain seq x y z
N MET A 1 20.18 -14.96 -9.17
CA MET A 1 20.28 -14.08 -10.36
C MET A 1 19.58 -14.72 -11.53
N ASN A 2 18.58 -14.08 -12.08
CA ASN A 2 17.87 -14.60 -13.25
C ASN A 2 18.79 -14.52 -14.47
N SER A 3 19.05 -15.65 -15.15
CA SER A 3 20.00 -15.72 -16.26
C SER A 3 19.73 -14.71 -17.40
N LYS A 4 18.49 -14.33 -17.62
CA LYS A 4 18.10 -13.33 -18.62
C LYS A 4 18.55 -11.91 -18.26
N LEU A 5 18.52 -11.54 -16.99
CA LEU A 5 18.96 -10.22 -16.52
C LEU A 5 20.50 -10.11 -16.58
N SER A 6 21.21 -11.19 -16.23
CA SER A 6 22.67 -11.25 -16.34
C SER A 6 23.17 -11.06 -17.77
N TYR A 7 22.44 -11.57 -18.77
CA TYR A 7 22.79 -11.37 -20.18
C TYR A 7 22.52 -9.92 -20.64
N ALA A 8 21.45 -9.29 -20.16
CA ALA A 8 21.15 -7.89 -20.50
C ALA A 8 22.19 -6.94 -19.88
N VAL A 9 22.57 -7.17 -18.62
CA VAL A 9 23.62 -6.40 -17.92
C VAL A 9 24.97 -6.61 -18.62
N ALA A 10 25.33 -7.83 -19.00
CA ALA A 10 26.57 -8.12 -19.73
C ALA A 10 26.59 -7.49 -21.13
N ALA A 11 25.45 -7.42 -21.83
CA ALA A 11 25.36 -6.80 -23.14
C ALA A 11 25.54 -5.27 -23.08
N ILE A 12 25.01 -4.61 -22.05
CA ILE A 12 25.15 -3.17 -21.86
C ILE A 12 26.56 -2.81 -21.37
N LEU A 13 27.14 -3.56 -20.45
CA LEU A 13 28.50 -3.36 -19.98
C LEU A 13 29.55 -3.77 -21.04
N GLY A 14 29.25 -4.78 -21.87
CA GLY A 14 30.12 -5.20 -22.97
C GLY A 14 30.19 -4.21 -24.13
N SER A 15 29.15 -3.37 -24.34
CA SER A 15 29.17 -2.35 -25.38
C SER A 15 29.97 -1.09 -24.98
N ALA A 16 30.27 -0.90 -23.68
CA ALA A 16 31.09 0.21 -23.20
C ALA A 16 32.62 0.04 -23.41
N THR A 17 33.07 -1.12 -23.88
CA THR A 17 34.50 -1.43 -24.06
C THR A 17 35.00 -1.32 -25.52
N PHE A 18 34.22 -0.78 -26.45
CA PHE A 18 34.64 -0.62 -27.83
C PHE A 18 35.08 0.82 -28.16
N GLY A 19 36.36 0.94 -28.35
CA GLY A 19 36.91 1.92 -29.27
C GLY A 19 37.68 3.10 -28.71
N LEU A 20 38.81 2.86 -28.06
CA LEU A 20 39.92 3.80 -28.18
C LEU A 20 40.62 3.55 -29.54
N SER A 21 40.02 4.06 -30.61
CA SER A 21 40.76 4.28 -31.83
C SER A 21 41.25 5.74 -31.83
N VAL A 22 42.54 5.90 -31.64
CA VAL A 22 43.24 7.17 -31.84
C VAL A 22 43.14 7.56 -33.33
N ALA A 23 42.27 8.51 -33.65
CA ALA A 23 42.23 9.12 -34.95
C ALA A 23 43.20 10.34 -34.97
N ALA A 24 44.05 10.38 -35.98
CA ALA A 24 44.96 11.51 -36.26
C ALA A 24 44.17 12.79 -36.60
N PRO A 25 44.70 14.00 -36.31
CA PRO A 25 44.00 15.24 -36.52
C PRO A 25 43.80 15.57 -37.99
N ALA A 26 42.54 15.86 -38.37
CA ALA A 26 42.16 16.42 -39.64
C ALA A 26 42.18 17.97 -39.55
N PRO A 27 42.39 18.68 -40.66
CA PRO A 27 42.61 20.13 -40.65
C PRO A 27 41.34 20.93 -40.36
N GLU A 28 41.54 22.03 -39.66
CA GLU A 28 40.52 23.02 -39.27
C GLU A 28 39.76 23.58 -40.48
N GLY A 29 38.44 23.39 -40.50
CA GLY A 29 37.48 24.14 -41.32
C GLY A 29 36.67 25.10 -40.45
N PRO A 30 36.11 26.18 -41.02
CA PRO A 30 35.66 27.33 -40.26
C PRO A 30 34.43 27.06 -39.40
N ASP A 31 34.56 27.65 -38.22
CA ASP A 31 33.60 27.79 -37.11
C ASP A 31 32.15 28.02 -37.59
N THR A 32 31.28 27.09 -37.33
CA THR A 32 29.82 27.25 -37.38
C THR A 32 29.20 26.83 -36.08
N GLY A 33 28.91 27.84 -35.27
CA GLY A 33 27.81 27.82 -34.30
C GLY A 33 27.87 26.75 -33.21
N ALA A 34 28.59 27.06 -32.15
CA ALA A 34 28.42 26.38 -30.87
C ALA A 34 26.95 26.42 -30.47
N THR A 35 26.34 25.24 -30.30
CA THR A 35 25.07 25.08 -29.58
C THR A 35 25.25 25.72 -28.20
N PRO A 36 24.35 26.58 -27.73
CA PRO A 36 24.51 27.20 -26.43
C PRO A 36 24.56 26.06 -25.36
N ALA A 37 25.66 25.98 -24.63
CA ALA A 37 25.70 25.28 -23.37
C ALA A 37 24.51 25.76 -22.57
N ALA A 38 23.78 24.84 -21.91
CA ALA A 38 22.69 25.20 -21.01
C ALA A 38 23.18 26.35 -20.13
N ALA A 39 22.46 27.46 -20.16
CA ALA A 39 22.80 28.62 -19.35
C ALA A 39 23.00 28.16 -17.92
N PRO A 40 24.01 28.62 -17.18
CA PRO A 40 24.19 28.25 -15.78
C PRO A 40 22.88 28.58 -15.06
N GLU A 41 22.32 27.60 -14.37
CA GLU A 41 21.12 27.80 -13.54
C GLU A 41 21.37 29.06 -12.71
N ASN A 42 20.44 29.99 -12.79
CA ASN A 42 20.53 31.21 -12.00
C ASN A 42 20.39 30.82 -10.53
N LEU A 43 21.48 30.70 -9.81
CA LEU A 43 21.51 30.30 -8.40
C LEU A 43 20.70 31.22 -7.48
N ASP A 44 20.14 32.28 -8.00
CA ASP A 44 19.43 33.31 -7.25
C ASP A 44 17.88 33.18 -7.31
N THR A 45 17.32 32.40 -8.24
CA THR A 45 15.87 32.21 -8.39
C THR A 45 15.48 30.75 -8.30
N LEU A 46 14.23 30.48 -7.90
CA LEU A 46 13.66 29.13 -7.95
C LEU A 46 13.27 28.79 -9.39
N GLY A 47 13.58 27.58 -9.83
CA GLY A 47 13.18 27.08 -11.15
C GLY A 47 11.68 26.79 -11.21
N GLU A 48 11.09 27.03 -12.36
CA GLU A 48 9.70 26.65 -12.63
C GLU A 48 9.56 25.13 -12.69
N ILE A 49 8.51 24.59 -12.04
CA ILE A 49 8.19 23.16 -12.05
C ILE A 49 6.97 22.95 -12.92
N THR A 50 7.16 22.28 -14.06
CA THR A 50 6.05 21.88 -14.93
C THR A 50 5.45 20.55 -14.44
N VAL A 51 4.12 20.50 -14.32
CA VAL A 51 3.35 19.34 -13.86
C VAL A 51 2.25 18.99 -14.84
N THR A 52 1.72 17.77 -14.71
CA THR A 52 0.60 17.27 -15.53
C THR A 52 -0.59 16.85 -14.69
N ALA A 53 -0.72 17.42 -13.51
CA ALA A 53 -1.74 17.10 -12.49
C ALA A 53 -3.19 17.22 -13.00
N GLN A 54 -3.45 18.16 -13.89
CA GLN A 54 -4.77 18.35 -14.52
C GLN A 54 -4.89 17.78 -15.93
N ARG A 55 -4.06 16.77 -16.25
CA ARG A 55 -3.99 16.18 -17.62
C ARG A 55 -3.57 17.17 -18.71
N ARG A 56 -3.00 18.32 -18.32
CA ARG A 56 -2.36 19.34 -19.15
C ARG A 56 -0.99 19.67 -18.57
N SER A 57 -0.06 20.07 -19.41
CA SER A 57 1.25 20.57 -18.98
C SER A 57 1.11 22.01 -18.52
N GLN A 58 1.34 22.28 -17.24
CA GLN A 58 1.14 23.59 -16.60
C GLN A 58 2.26 23.86 -15.62
N ASN A 59 2.57 25.15 -15.37
CA ASN A 59 3.40 25.51 -14.22
C ASN A 59 2.68 25.13 -12.92
N MET A 60 3.38 24.50 -11.98
CA MET A 60 2.81 24.06 -10.69
C MET A 60 2.15 25.22 -9.94
N GLN A 61 2.65 26.47 -10.11
CA GLN A 61 2.09 27.65 -9.46
C GLN A 61 0.72 28.05 -10.02
N ASP A 62 0.41 27.67 -11.26
CA ASP A 62 -0.87 27.96 -11.91
C ASP A 62 -1.93 26.85 -11.69
N VAL A 63 -1.57 25.73 -11.05
CA VAL A 63 -2.48 24.62 -10.82
C VAL A 63 -3.26 24.82 -9.52
N PRO A 64 -4.60 25.02 -9.57
CA PRO A 64 -5.40 25.37 -8.38
C PRO A 64 -5.83 24.13 -7.57
N ILE A 65 -4.88 23.36 -7.13
CA ILE A 65 -5.03 22.23 -6.20
C ILE A 65 -3.80 22.17 -5.28
N SER A 66 -3.98 21.59 -4.08
CA SER A 66 -2.87 21.30 -3.21
C SER A 66 -2.05 20.16 -3.78
N MET A 67 -0.76 20.40 -3.99
CA MET A 67 0.14 19.41 -4.53
C MET A 67 1.60 19.70 -4.20
N GLN A 68 2.40 18.64 -4.20
CA GLN A 68 3.84 18.69 -4.11
C GLN A 68 4.46 17.97 -5.33
N ALA A 69 5.64 18.37 -5.72
CA ALA A 69 6.39 17.72 -6.79
C ALA A 69 7.86 17.56 -6.40
N PHE A 70 8.37 16.35 -6.50
CA PHE A 70 9.79 16.06 -6.40
C PHE A 70 10.36 15.95 -7.82
N THR A 71 11.17 16.90 -8.22
CA THR A 71 11.89 16.85 -9.49
C THR A 71 13.02 15.81 -9.47
N ALA A 72 13.54 15.41 -10.64
CA ALA A 72 14.70 14.52 -10.73
C ALA A 72 15.87 15.00 -9.86
N GLN A 73 16.12 16.31 -9.81
CA GLN A 73 17.14 16.92 -8.95
C GLN A 73 16.81 16.74 -7.47
N SER A 74 15.56 16.98 -7.05
CA SER A 74 15.12 16.77 -5.66
C SER A 74 15.26 15.32 -5.24
N LEU A 75 14.87 14.37 -6.09
CA LEU A 75 15.01 12.93 -5.85
C LEU A 75 16.47 12.53 -5.64
N GLN A 76 17.37 13.07 -6.48
CA GLN A 76 18.81 12.82 -6.34
C GLN A 76 19.38 13.45 -5.07
N GLN A 77 19.01 14.70 -4.73
CA GLN A 77 19.47 15.41 -3.53
C GLN A 77 19.02 14.76 -2.24
N LEU A 78 17.86 14.09 -2.23
CA LEU A 78 17.25 13.40 -1.11
C LEU A 78 17.60 11.91 -1.07
N ASN A 79 18.37 11.41 -2.05
CA ASN A 79 18.70 9.99 -2.21
C ASN A 79 17.46 9.08 -2.21
N VAL A 80 16.40 9.52 -2.89
CA VAL A 80 15.12 8.80 -2.96
C VAL A 80 15.22 7.66 -3.96
N SER A 81 14.83 6.46 -3.52
CA SER A 81 14.75 5.25 -4.35
C SER A 81 13.41 4.52 -4.22
N THR A 82 12.74 4.61 -3.06
CA THR A 82 11.46 3.94 -2.79
C THR A 82 10.44 4.90 -2.19
N LEU A 83 9.20 4.44 -2.03
CA LEU A 83 8.13 5.19 -1.38
C LEU A 83 8.54 5.68 0.02
N ASP A 84 9.14 4.80 0.83
CA ASP A 84 9.51 5.11 2.21
C ASP A 84 10.57 6.22 2.31
N ASP A 85 11.40 6.38 1.28
CA ASP A 85 12.45 7.40 1.27
C ASP A 85 11.88 8.82 1.12
N TYR A 86 10.74 9.02 0.44
CA TYR A 86 10.18 10.36 0.20
C TYR A 86 8.89 10.67 0.98
N ILE A 87 8.13 9.67 1.42
CA ILE A 87 6.87 9.89 2.15
C ILE A 87 7.11 10.74 3.42
N LYS A 88 8.25 10.58 4.06
CA LYS A 88 8.66 11.35 5.25
C LYS A 88 8.77 12.86 5.02
N TYR A 89 8.88 13.32 3.75
CA TYR A 89 8.93 14.73 3.38
C TYR A 89 7.57 15.31 2.98
N LEU A 90 6.54 14.47 2.98
CA LEU A 90 5.17 14.83 2.62
C LEU A 90 4.32 14.95 3.89
N PRO A 91 4.20 16.12 4.51
CA PRO A 91 3.23 16.34 5.57
C PRO A 91 1.82 16.06 5.04
N ASN A 92 0.95 15.47 5.86
CA ASN A 92 -0.37 14.96 5.51
C ASN A 92 -0.42 13.61 4.77
N VAL A 93 0.72 12.99 4.50
CA VAL A 93 0.78 11.65 3.91
C VAL A 93 1.36 10.68 4.93
N THR A 94 0.69 9.56 5.13
CA THR A 94 1.12 8.48 6.02
C THR A 94 1.00 7.14 5.33
N SER A 95 1.61 6.11 5.88
CA SER A 95 1.44 4.73 5.37
C SER A 95 1.25 3.75 6.51
N ALA A 96 0.43 2.74 6.27
CA ALA A 96 0.48 1.48 7.00
C ALA A 96 1.46 0.57 6.25
N ASN A 97 2.58 0.27 6.86
CA ASN A 97 3.68 -0.42 6.20
C ASN A 97 4.10 -1.65 7.00
N ASN A 98 3.89 -2.84 6.44
CA ASN A 98 4.37 -4.12 6.98
C ASN A 98 5.70 -4.57 6.35
N GLY A 99 6.22 -3.80 5.40
CA GLY A 99 7.45 -4.08 4.66
C GLY A 99 7.34 -3.67 3.18
N PRO A 100 8.43 -3.79 2.42
CA PRO A 100 8.44 -3.54 0.98
C PRO A 100 7.34 -4.31 0.26
N GLY A 101 6.65 -3.67 -0.70
CA GLY A 101 5.51 -4.26 -1.41
C GLY A 101 4.19 -4.35 -0.61
N GLN A 102 4.21 -4.05 0.70
CA GLN A 102 3.08 -4.20 1.62
C GLN A 102 2.63 -2.84 2.20
N ASN A 103 2.62 -1.82 1.37
CA ASN A 103 2.29 -0.46 1.76
C ASN A 103 0.86 -0.08 1.39
N GLU A 104 0.15 0.54 2.32
CA GLU A 104 -1.08 1.27 2.07
C GLU A 104 -0.87 2.75 2.43
N VAL A 105 -1.10 3.63 1.47
CA VAL A 105 -0.86 5.08 1.63
C VAL A 105 -2.16 5.79 1.95
N PHE A 106 -2.10 6.73 2.88
CA PHE A 106 -3.21 7.58 3.29
C PHE A 106 -2.83 9.05 3.15
N MET A 107 -3.80 9.90 2.80
CA MET A 107 -3.65 11.35 2.74
C MET A 107 -4.66 12.04 3.63
N ARG A 108 -4.28 13.15 4.26
CA ARG A 108 -5.13 13.98 5.13
C ARG A 108 -5.85 13.19 6.23
N GLY A 109 -5.26 12.06 6.65
CA GLY A 109 -5.83 11.21 7.70
C GLY A 109 -7.06 10.40 7.27
N LEU A 110 -7.29 10.19 5.97
CA LEU A 110 -8.32 9.30 5.48
C LEU A 110 -7.89 7.85 5.62
N SER A 111 -7.98 7.32 6.84
CA SER A 111 -7.70 5.91 7.16
C SER A 111 -8.72 5.41 8.17
N ALA A 112 -9.37 4.31 7.84
CA ALA A 112 -10.29 3.59 8.75
C ALA A 112 -9.59 2.51 9.59
N GLY A 113 -8.32 2.27 9.36
CA GLY A 113 -7.48 1.20 9.89
C GLY A 113 -6.79 0.46 8.74
N SER A 114 -5.74 -0.27 9.07
CA SER A 114 -5.09 -1.14 8.10
C SER A 114 -5.76 -2.51 8.05
N GLN A 115 -5.51 -3.22 6.97
CA GLN A 115 -5.97 -4.59 6.77
C GLN A 115 -4.78 -5.55 6.73
N PRO A 116 -4.98 -6.85 7.02
CA PRO A 116 -3.96 -7.86 6.81
C PRO A 116 -3.49 -7.90 5.35
N SER A 117 -2.20 -8.11 5.14
CA SER A 117 -1.66 -8.34 3.80
C SER A 117 -1.97 -9.74 3.26
N GLN A 118 -2.22 -10.71 4.16
CA GLN A 118 -2.54 -12.10 3.79
C GLN A 118 -3.94 -12.21 3.19
N GLY A 119 -4.05 -12.79 2.00
CA GLY A 119 -5.32 -12.91 1.28
C GLY A 119 -5.93 -11.58 0.88
N SER A 120 -5.11 -10.55 0.67
CA SER A 120 -5.57 -9.19 0.33
C SER A 120 -6.36 -9.17 -0.98
N GLY A 121 -6.04 -10.03 -1.91
CA GLY A 121 -6.77 -10.18 -3.16
C GLY A 121 -8.22 -10.59 -2.96
N SER A 122 -8.48 -11.43 -1.97
CA SER A 122 -9.82 -11.92 -1.64
C SER A 122 -10.64 -10.94 -0.81
N THR A 123 -10.04 -10.41 0.26
CA THR A 123 -10.76 -9.64 1.29
C THR A 123 -10.41 -8.15 1.31
N GLY A 124 -9.33 -7.74 0.66
CA GLY A 124 -8.82 -6.37 0.71
C GLY A 124 -9.77 -5.34 0.14
N LEU A 125 -9.78 -4.14 0.74
CA LEU A 125 -10.42 -2.94 0.21
C LEU A 125 -9.53 -2.27 -0.85
N TRP A 126 -10.14 -1.56 -1.78
CA TRP A 126 -9.39 -0.71 -2.71
C TRP A 126 -8.72 0.43 -1.95
N PRO A 127 -7.46 0.77 -2.27
CA PRO A 127 -6.79 1.93 -1.67
C PRO A 127 -7.56 3.22 -1.97
N ASN A 128 -7.48 4.18 -1.05
CA ASN A 128 -8.06 5.50 -1.25
C ASN A 128 -7.10 6.51 -1.89
N VAL A 129 -5.82 6.16 -2.02
CA VAL A 129 -4.80 6.91 -2.76
C VAL A 129 -4.38 6.11 -3.99
N ALA A 130 -4.55 6.71 -5.17
CA ALA A 130 -4.18 6.09 -6.43
C ALA A 130 -2.68 6.27 -6.72
N ILE A 131 -2.00 5.19 -7.11
CA ILE A 131 -0.61 5.23 -7.59
C ILE A 131 -0.57 4.97 -9.08
N TYR A 132 0.16 5.83 -9.80
CA TYR A 132 0.33 5.75 -11.24
C TYR A 132 1.82 5.70 -11.63
N LEU A 133 2.15 4.82 -12.56
CA LEU A 133 3.39 4.90 -13.34
C LEU A 133 3.02 5.53 -14.70
N ASP A 134 3.44 6.78 -14.91
CA ASP A 134 2.99 7.63 -16.01
C ASP A 134 1.46 7.77 -16.07
N ASN A 135 0.82 7.10 -17.01
CA ASN A 135 -0.63 7.08 -17.15
C ASN A 135 -1.25 5.73 -16.74
N GLN A 136 -0.46 4.73 -16.34
CA GLN A 136 -0.91 3.41 -15.93
C GLN A 136 -1.18 3.37 -14.44
N SER A 137 -2.42 3.05 -14.03
CA SER A 137 -2.77 2.78 -12.64
C SER A 137 -2.17 1.45 -12.17
N GLY A 138 -1.58 1.45 -10.97
CA GLY A 138 -0.98 0.28 -10.33
C GLY A 138 -1.73 -0.19 -9.08
N GLN A 139 -3.04 0.10 -8.99
CA GLN A 139 -3.82 -0.23 -7.79
C GLN A 139 -4.08 -1.71 -7.63
N LEU A 140 -3.92 -2.19 -6.40
CA LEU A 140 -4.29 -3.52 -5.93
C LEU A 140 -4.94 -3.36 -4.54
N PRO A 141 -5.98 -4.11 -4.20
CA PRO A 141 -6.57 -4.08 -2.86
C PRO A 141 -5.51 -4.26 -1.79
N ASN A 142 -5.55 -3.39 -0.78
CA ASN A 142 -4.66 -3.37 0.39
C ASN A 142 -3.14 -3.31 0.10
N ARG A 143 -2.74 -3.11 -1.17
CA ARG A 143 -1.33 -3.04 -1.58
C ARG A 143 -1.14 -2.01 -2.68
N ASN A 144 -0.55 -0.88 -2.36
CA ASN A 144 -0.09 0.04 -3.38
C ASN A 144 1.06 -0.56 -4.20
N LEU A 145 1.22 -0.14 -5.45
CA LEU A 145 2.36 -0.55 -6.27
C LEU A 145 3.63 0.12 -5.74
N ASP A 146 4.62 -0.67 -5.36
CA ASP A 146 5.92 -0.17 -4.91
C ASP A 146 6.85 -0.01 -6.12
N ILE A 147 7.06 1.23 -6.54
CA ILE A 147 7.84 1.57 -7.74
C ILE A 147 9.21 2.09 -7.33
N TYR A 148 10.26 1.44 -7.80
CA TYR A 148 11.62 1.93 -7.63
C TYR A 148 11.86 3.18 -8.48
N ALA A 149 12.35 4.25 -7.86
CA ALA A 149 12.42 5.58 -8.45
C ALA A 149 13.67 5.79 -9.36
N ALA A 150 13.91 4.89 -10.32
CA ALA A 150 15.00 5.00 -11.28
C ALA A 150 14.61 5.87 -12.47
N ASP A 151 15.44 6.88 -12.79
CA ASP A 151 15.32 7.74 -13.96
C ASP A 151 13.91 8.34 -14.12
N LEU A 152 13.42 8.94 -13.05
CA LEU A 152 12.18 9.69 -13.06
C LEU A 152 12.42 11.16 -13.43
N ASN A 153 11.51 11.73 -14.18
CA ASN A 153 11.43 13.17 -14.39
C ASN A 153 10.96 13.86 -13.10
N ARG A 154 9.94 13.29 -12.47
CA ARG A 154 9.39 13.78 -11.20
C ARG A 154 8.41 12.80 -10.58
N ILE A 155 8.11 13.02 -9.30
CA ILE A 155 6.95 12.43 -8.60
C ILE A 155 5.98 13.58 -8.29
N GLU A 156 4.74 13.46 -8.75
CA GLU A 156 3.64 14.40 -8.45
C GLU A 156 2.77 13.80 -7.36
N VAL A 157 2.53 14.53 -6.28
CA VAL A 157 1.65 14.14 -5.18
C VAL A 157 0.51 15.15 -5.13
N LEU A 158 -0.70 14.70 -5.43
CA LEU A 158 -1.92 15.50 -5.47
C LEU A 158 -2.75 15.15 -4.23
N GLU A 159 -2.95 16.11 -3.36
CA GLU A 159 -3.69 15.92 -2.11
C GLU A 159 -5.17 16.30 -2.28
N GLY A 160 -6.04 15.55 -1.61
CA GLY A 160 -7.49 15.70 -1.75
C GLY A 160 -8.09 14.97 -2.95
N PRO A 161 -9.44 14.87 -3.02
CA PRO A 161 -10.13 14.03 -4.00
C PRO A 161 -9.88 14.42 -5.46
N GLN A 162 -9.50 13.43 -6.26
CA GLN A 162 -9.23 13.57 -7.69
C GLN A 162 -10.16 12.70 -8.57
N GLY A 163 -11.31 12.30 -8.04
CA GLY A 163 -12.25 11.37 -8.70
C GLY A 163 -12.73 11.79 -10.08
N THR A 164 -12.75 13.09 -10.39
CA THR A 164 -13.20 13.59 -11.70
C THR A 164 -12.23 13.23 -12.83
N LEU A 165 -10.92 13.39 -12.64
CA LEU A 165 -9.93 13.16 -13.69
C LEU A 165 -9.23 11.80 -13.59
N PHE A 166 -9.13 11.23 -12.38
CA PHE A 166 -8.42 9.99 -12.12
C PHE A 166 -9.33 8.81 -11.77
N GLY A 167 -10.61 9.09 -11.46
CA GLY A 167 -11.63 8.05 -11.25
C GLY A 167 -11.59 7.44 -9.85
N ALA A 168 -11.99 6.16 -9.78
CA ALA A 168 -12.06 5.41 -8.54
C ALA A 168 -10.67 5.19 -7.92
N GLY A 169 -10.63 5.11 -6.58
CA GLY A 169 -9.38 4.96 -5.85
C GLY A 169 -8.54 6.23 -5.73
N ALA A 170 -8.88 7.30 -6.46
CA ALA A 170 -8.33 8.64 -6.24
C ALA A 170 -9.23 9.42 -5.27
N GLU A 171 -9.65 8.76 -4.18
CA GLU A 171 -10.56 9.33 -3.19
C GLU A 171 -9.84 10.36 -2.32
N ALA A 172 -8.70 10.00 -1.75
CA ALA A 172 -7.91 10.85 -0.87
C ALA A 172 -6.82 11.63 -1.61
N GLY A 173 -6.40 11.14 -2.77
CA GLY A 173 -5.35 11.76 -3.56
C GLY A 173 -4.74 10.84 -4.61
N VAL A 174 -3.66 11.32 -5.23
CA VAL A 174 -2.94 10.62 -6.29
C VAL A 174 -1.43 10.81 -6.13
N ILE A 175 -0.67 9.75 -6.29
CA ILE A 175 0.79 9.78 -6.46
C ILE A 175 1.11 9.31 -7.88
N ARG A 176 1.88 10.12 -8.62
CA ARG A 176 2.26 9.83 -10.00
C ARG A 176 3.76 9.82 -10.15
N TYR A 177 4.30 8.72 -10.62
CA TYR A 177 5.69 8.57 -11.03
C TYR A 177 5.76 8.85 -12.52
N ILE A 178 6.43 9.94 -12.90
CA ILE A 178 6.59 10.36 -14.30
C ILE A 178 8.01 10.04 -14.74
N THR A 179 8.14 9.21 -15.76
CA THR A 179 9.43 8.79 -16.30
C THR A 179 10.07 9.87 -17.20
N ASN A 180 11.38 9.76 -17.47
CA ASN A 180 12.03 10.57 -18.48
C ASN A 180 11.82 9.97 -19.85
N GLU A 181 11.18 10.71 -20.77
CA GLU A 181 10.98 10.27 -22.14
C GLU A 181 12.31 10.26 -22.95
N PRO A 182 12.40 9.40 -24.00
CA PRO A 182 13.53 9.43 -24.93
C PRO A 182 13.71 10.80 -25.61
N LYS A 183 14.96 11.27 -25.72
CA LYS A 183 15.32 12.50 -26.43
C LYS A 183 15.75 12.16 -27.84
N LEU A 184 15.21 12.88 -28.83
CA LEU A 184 15.36 12.58 -30.25
C LEU A 184 16.70 13.07 -30.87
N ASP A 185 17.38 13.96 -30.19
CA ASP A 185 18.51 14.76 -30.73
C ASP A 185 19.82 14.56 -29.97
N VAL A 186 19.84 13.81 -28.86
CA VAL A 186 21.03 13.68 -28.04
C VAL A 186 21.32 12.24 -27.62
N THR A 187 22.56 11.81 -27.73
CA THR A 187 23.05 10.60 -27.06
C THR A 187 23.56 11.01 -25.70
N GLU A 188 22.92 10.47 -24.65
CA GLU A 188 23.31 10.71 -23.26
C GLU A 188 23.19 9.43 -22.46
N GLY A 189 23.95 9.35 -21.39
CA GLY A 189 23.83 8.25 -20.46
C GLY A 189 24.30 8.64 -19.07
N SER A 190 23.99 7.78 -18.11
CA SER A 190 24.49 7.93 -16.75
C SER A 190 24.64 6.59 -16.06
N VAL A 191 25.59 6.53 -15.14
CA VAL A 191 25.75 5.40 -14.21
C VAL A 191 25.85 5.97 -12.80
N LYS A 192 25.05 5.42 -11.88
CA LYS A 192 25.13 5.67 -10.44
C LYS A 192 25.49 4.38 -9.74
N ALA A 193 26.40 4.44 -8.78
CA ALA A 193 26.68 3.34 -7.85
C ALA A 193 26.75 3.87 -6.41
N GLY A 194 26.18 3.11 -5.47
CA GLY A 194 26.13 3.46 -4.07
C GLY A 194 26.52 2.30 -3.16
N TYR A 195 27.05 2.66 -1.99
CA TYR A 195 27.35 1.75 -0.89
C TYR A 195 26.99 2.39 0.42
N GLY A 196 26.30 1.64 1.29
CA GLY A 196 25.91 2.11 2.61
C GLY A 196 26.02 1.03 3.67
N VAL A 197 26.06 1.45 4.93
CA VAL A 197 26.13 0.58 6.11
C VAL A 197 24.95 0.90 7.01
N THR A 198 24.16 -0.12 7.34
CA THR A 198 23.05 -0.01 8.30
C THR A 198 23.55 -0.28 9.70
N ALA A 199 23.21 0.57 10.67
CA ALA A 199 23.58 0.35 12.08
C ALA A 199 22.96 -0.97 12.57
N HIS A 200 23.79 -1.86 13.11
CA HIS A 200 23.41 -3.21 13.57
C HIS A 200 22.79 -4.11 12.47
N GLY A 201 23.06 -3.80 11.21
CA GLY A 201 22.54 -4.55 10.07
C GLY A 201 23.60 -4.79 8.99
N ASP A 202 23.14 -5.35 7.88
CA ASP A 202 23.97 -5.66 6.72
C ASP A 202 24.18 -4.43 5.81
N PRO A 203 25.23 -4.44 4.95
CA PRO A 203 25.48 -3.35 4.01
C PRO A 203 24.41 -3.25 2.92
N ASN A 204 24.35 -2.08 2.29
CA ASN A 204 23.48 -1.75 1.17
C ASN A 204 24.33 -1.45 -0.07
N THR A 205 23.84 -1.84 -1.24
CA THR A 205 24.47 -1.52 -2.52
C THR A 205 23.43 -1.15 -3.55
N ASP A 206 23.66 -0.11 -4.34
CA ASP A 206 22.80 0.25 -5.45
C ASP A 206 23.62 0.52 -6.73
N VAL A 207 23.06 0.13 -7.86
CA VAL A 207 23.57 0.47 -9.20
C VAL A 207 22.40 0.82 -10.09
N THR A 208 22.51 1.94 -10.79
CA THR A 208 21.55 2.35 -11.82
C THR A 208 22.30 2.80 -13.06
N ALA A 209 21.90 2.35 -14.23
CA ALA A 209 22.43 2.82 -15.51
C ALA A 209 21.31 3.24 -16.44
N VAL A 210 21.53 4.34 -17.14
CA VAL A 210 20.60 4.95 -18.10
C VAL A 210 21.33 5.21 -19.40
N LEU A 211 20.66 4.94 -20.51
CA LEU A 211 21.17 5.23 -21.85
C LEU A 211 20.05 5.74 -22.75
N ASN A 212 20.27 6.89 -23.39
CA ASN A 212 19.40 7.47 -24.41
C ASN A 212 20.12 7.46 -25.75
N LEU A 213 19.50 6.87 -26.76
CA LEU A 213 20.06 6.73 -28.11
C LEU A 213 19.06 7.22 -29.16
N PRO A 214 19.31 8.31 -29.87
CA PRO A 214 18.63 8.62 -31.11
C PRO A 214 19.00 7.55 -32.18
N LEU A 215 18.02 6.76 -32.59
CA LEU A 215 18.21 5.76 -33.66
C LEU A 215 18.07 6.41 -35.04
N ILE A 216 17.17 7.37 -35.15
CA ILE A 216 16.99 8.25 -36.33
C ILE A 216 16.86 9.66 -35.74
N GLU A 217 17.86 10.48 -36.05
CA GLU A 217 17.96 11.86 -35.55
C GLU A 217 16.64 12.64 -35.75
N ASN A 218 16.16 13.31 -34.71
CA ASN A 218 14.91 14.08 -34.67
C ASN A 218 13.65 13.30 -35.02
N THR A 219 13.72 11.96 -35.14
CA THR A 219 12.58 11.11 -35.54
C THR A 219 12.33 9.97 -34.61
N MET A 220 13.36 9.20 -34.19
CA MET A 220 13.19 8.03 -33.32
C MET A 220 14.31 7.94 -32.32
N ALA A 221 13.97 7.75 -31.06
CA ALA A 221 14.92 7.48 -29.99
C ALA A 221 14.45 6.36 -29.07
N VAL A 222 15.41 5.72 -28.44
CA VAL A 222 15.19 4.71 -27.40
C VAL A 222 15.91 5.15 -26.13
N ARG A 223 15.23 4.99 -24.99
CA ARG A 223 15.81 5.18 -23.66
C ARG A 223 15.71 3.87 -22.89
N ALA A 224 16.81 3.43 -22.28
CA ALA A 224 16.90 2.22 -21.50
C ALA A 224 17.40 2.55 -20.09
N VAL A 225 16.79 1.94 -19.10
CA VAL A 225 17.15 2.06 -17.67
C VAL A 225 17.27 0.67 -17.09
N ILE A 226 18.34 0.41 -16.34
CA ILE A 226 18.49 -0.81 -15.54
C ILE A 226 18.90 -0.41 -14.13
N TYR A 227 18.45 -1.18 -13.14
CA TYR A 227 18.81 -0.96 -11.75
C TYR A 227 18.84 -2.25 -10.94
N ASP A 228 19.68 -2.22 -9.90
CA ASP A 228 19.81 -3.25 -8.88
C ASP A 228 20.08 -2.53 -7.54
N ASP A 229 19.15 -2.62 -6.59
CA ASP A 229 19.29 -2.05 -5.24
C ASP A 229 19.12 -3.19 -4.24
N ALA A 230 20.17 -3.50 -3.50
CA ALA A 230 20.19 -4.49 -2.44
C ALA A 230 20.36 -3.80 -1.09
N ARG A 231 19.30 -3.80 -0.30
CA ARG A 231 19.29 -3.21 1.06
C ARG A 231 19.44 -4.30 2.09
N GLY A 232 20.47 -4.19 2.93
CA GLY A 232 20.78 -5.14 3.99
C GLY A 232 19.69 -5.21 5.06
N GLY A 233 19.53 -6.37 5.67
CA GLY A 233 18.60 -6.59 6.77
C GLY A 233 19.07 -5.93 8.08
N TYR A 234 18.15 -5.85 9.06
CA TYR A 234 18.39 -5.27 10.37
C TYR A 234 17.51 -5.85 11.49
N ILE A 235 16.57 -6.72 11.17
CA ILE A 235 15.73 -7.43 12.15
C ILE A 235 16.41 -8.76 12.50
N ASN A 236 16.43 -9.12 13.77
CA ASN A 236 16.99 -10.37 14.25
C ASN A 236 15.90 -11.34 14.68
N ASN A 237 15.96 -12.58 14.21
CA ASN A 237 15.16 -13.66 14.73
C ASN A 237 15.91 -14.34 15.87
N VAL A 238 15.45 -14.13 17.11
CA VAL A 238 16.13 -14.62 18.31
C VAL A 238 15.62 -16.00 18.74
N PRO A 239 16.46 -16.80 19.47
CA PRO A 239 16.04 -18.10 19.94
C PRO A 239 14.78 -18.04 20.81
N ALA A 240 13.80 -18.87 20.48
CA ALA A 240 12.56 -18.97 21.21
C ALA A 240 12.01 -20.40 21.20
N THR A 241 11.22 -20.71 22.19
CA THR A 241 10.47 -21.97 22.26
C THR A 241 9.01 -21.61 22.49
N PHE A 242 8.12 -22.10 21.63
CA PHE A 242 6.71 -22.03 21.85
C PHE A 242 6.27 -23.27 22.61
N THR A 243 5.82 -23.08 23.84
CA THR A 243 5.23 -24.12 24.66
C THR A 243 3.88 -23.61 25.15
N ARG A 244 2.87 -24.45 25.08
CA ARG A 244 1.57 -24.12 25.61
C ARG A 244 1.64 -24.00 27.13
N LYS A 245 1.03 -22.92 27.67
CA LYS A 245 0.96 -22.68 29.11
C LYS A 245 -0.45 -22.94 29.64
N ASP A 246 -0.57 -23.32 30.89
CA ASP A 246 -1.84 -23.47 31.60
C ASP A 246 -2.66 -22.16 31.63
N THR A 247 -2.00 -21.03 31.43
CA THR A 247 -2.61 -19.70 31.37
C THR A 247 -3.03 -19.28 29.97
N ASP A 248 -2.72 -20.08 28.94
CA ASP A 248 -3.13 -19.76 27.56
C ASP A 248 -4.64 -19.87 27.47
N ILE A 249 -5.26 -18.78 26.99
CA ILE A 249 -6.72 -18.71 26.89
C ILE A 249 -7.14 -19.62 25.74
N GLY A 250 -7.93 -20.64 26.08
CA GLY A 250 -8.81 -21.34 25.20
C GLY A 250 -8.24 -22.26 24.15
N ILE A 251 -7.86 -23.51 24.52
CA ILE A 251 -8.25 -24.60 23.64
C ILE A 251 -9.71 -24.85 23.91
N HIS A 252 -10.56 -24.42 23.03
CA HIS A 252 -11.93 -24.82 23.04
C HIS A 252 -12.04 -26.28 22.53
N TYR A 253 -11.62 -27.24 23.36
CA TYR A 253 -12.16 -28.58 23.15
C TYR A 253 -13.64 -28.48 23.56
N ALA A 254 -14.46 -28.24 22.61
CA ALA A 254 -15.89 -28.23 22.79
C ALA A 254 -16.41 -29.46 23.54
N ASN A 255 -15.64 -30.52 23.66
CA ASN A 255 -16.02 -31.80 24.24
C ASN A 255 -15.02 -32.38 25.25
N TYR A 256 -14.19 -31.58 25.86
CA TYR A 256 -13.29 -32.03 26.92
C TYR A 256 -13.63 -31.32 28.24
N PRO A 257 -14.90 -31.42 28.75
CA PRO A 257 -15.27 -30.76 29.98
C PRO A 257 -14.50 -31.41 31.14
N ALA A 258 -14.12 -30.56 32.08
CA ALA A 258 -13.66 -31.10 33.37
C ALA A 258 -14.73 -32.01 33.99
N VAL A 259 -14.36 -33.23 34.28
CA VAL A 259 -15.24 -34.16 35.01
C VAL A 259 -14.96 -34.00 36.50
N ASN A 260 -15.97 -33.57 37.26
CA ASN A 260 -15.83 -33.26 38.69
C ASN A 260 -14.72 -32.23 39.00
N GLY A 261 -14.50 -31.28 38.11
CA GLY A 261 -13.49 -30.25 38.32
C GLY A 261 -12.05 -30.68 38.00
N ALA A 262 -11.84 -31.87 37.47
CA ALA A 262 -10.53 -32.36 37.01
C ALA A 262 -10.58 -32.77 35.56
N CYS A 263 -9.47 -32.57 34.86
CA CYS A 263 -9.29 -32.99 33.48
C CYS A 263 -9.04 -34.49 33.40
N PRO A 264 -9.69 -35.23 32.49
CA PRO A 264 -9.66 -36.70 32.43
C PRO A 264 -8.26 -37.28 32.29
N ASP A 265 -7.31 -36.55 31.69
CA ASP A 265 -5.94 -36.96 31.49
C ASP A 265 -4.92 -36.28 32.43
N GLY A 266 -5.40 -35.55 33.45
CA GLY A 266 -4.57 -34.84 34.41
C GLY A 266 -3.97 -33.53 33.88
N GLY A 267 -4.42 -33.03 32.74
CA GLY A 267 -4.01 -31.71 32.20
C GLY A 267 -4.57 -30.55 33.03
N ALA A 268 -4.15 -29.32 32.66
CA ALA A 268 -4.60 -28.12 33.33
C ALA A 268 -6.09 -27.84 33.05
N ASN A 269 -6.75 -27.19 33.99
CA ASN A 269 -8.18 -26.82 33.91
C ASN A 269 -8.32 -25.29 33.95
N ASN A 270 -8.55 -24.66 32.79
CA ASN A 270 -8.86 -23.24 32.64
C ASN A 270 -10.32 -22.99 32.21
N GLY A 271 -11.24 -23.84 32.71
CA GLY A 271 -12.59 -23.91 32.18
C GLY A 271 -12.74 -24.93 31.05
N TYR A 272 -11.63 -25.26 30.42
CA TYR A 272 -11.46 -26.33 29.44
C TYR A 272 -10.20 -27.11 29.79
N CYS A 273 -10.22 -28.43 29.60
CA CYS A 273 -9.08 -29.27 29.95
C CYS A 273 -7.99 -29.14 28.86
N VAL A 274 -6.79 -28.77 29.27
CA VAL A 274 -5.59 -28.76 28.42
C VAL A 274 -4.87 -30.10 28.59
N PRO A 275 -4.70 -30.93 27.54
CA PRO A 275 -4.01 -32.20 27.69
C PRO A 275 -2.58 -32.05 28.22
N SER A 276 -2.18 -32.97 29.08
CA SER A 276 -0.78 -33.02 29.52
C SER A 276 0.15 -33.43 28.37
N GLY A 277 1.29 -32.78 28.24
CA GLY A 277 2.27 -33.11 27.23
C GLY A 277 2.05 -32.45 25.87
N SER A 278 1.46 -31.24 25.85
CA SER A 278 1.38 -30.42 24.66
C SER A 278 2.77 -30.26 24.03
N PRO A 279 2.93 -30.51 22.71
CA PRO A 279 4.24 -30.40 22.08
C PRO A 279 4.72 -28.95 22.12
N SER A 280 6.03 -28.82 22.28
CA SER A 280 6.72 -27.56 22.11
C SER A 280 7.49 -27.54 20.79
N ILE A 281 7.67 -26.36 20.24
CA ILE A 281 8.52 -26.14 19.08
C ILE A 281 9.53 -25.05 19.41
N ASN A 282 10.76 -25.20 18.92
CA ASN A 282 11.76 -24.15 18.93
C ASN A 282 12.04 -23.66 17.50
N ASN A 283 12.57 -22.46 17.40
CA ASN A 283 12.90 -21.84 16.13
C ASN A 283 14.39 -21.93 15.78
N ALA A 284 15.14 -22.88 16.36
CA ALA A 284 16.59 -22.96 16.21
C ALA A 284 17.08 -23.03 14.75
N ALA A 285 16.26 -23.55 13.83
CA ALA A 285 16.57 -23.59 12.40
C ALA A 285 16.44 -22.23 11.69
N ASP A 286 15.66 -21.32 12.25
CA ASP A 286 15.30 -20.02 11.65
C ASP A 286 15.95 -18.84 12.40
N VAL A 287 16.76 -19.10 13.44
CA VAL A 287 17.49 -18.06 14.16
C VAL A 287 18.53 -17.41 13.26
N GLY A 288 18.56 -16.09 13.27
CA GLY A 288 19.52 -15.33 12.44
C GLY A 288 19.51 -13.84 12.73
N ASN A 289 20.59 -13.19 12.37
CA ASN A 289 20.69 -11.73 12.41
C ASN A 289 20.37 -11.14 11.06
N ALA A 290 19.87 -9.90 11.05
CA ALA A 290 19.60 -9.14 9.83
C ALA A 290 18.78 -9.95 8.78
N ILE A 291 17.73 -10.65 9.24
CA ILE A 291 16.98 -11.62 8.43
C ILE A 291 16.13 -10.99 7.33
N ASN A 292 16.02 -9.64 7.28
CA ASN A 292 15.11 -8.91 6.41
C ASN A 292 15.81 -8.06 5.33
N PRO A 293 16.70 -8.64 4.50
CA PRO A 293 17.18 -7.95 3.30
C PRO A 293 16.06 -7.80 2.28
N VAL A 294 16.17 -6.76 1.44
CA VAL A 294 15.31 -6.57 0.27
C VAL A 294 16.12 -6.20 -0.96
N THR A 295 15.72 -6.69 -2.10
CA THR A 295 16.30 -6.34 -3.40
C THR A 295 15.23 -5.79 -4.34
N TYR A 296 15.58 -4.75 -5.10
CA TYR A 296 14.81 -4.23 -6.22
C TYR A 296 15.65 -4.35 -7.48
N GLN A 297 15.17 -5.10 -8.44
CA GLN A 297 15.82 -5.26 -9.75
C GLN A 297 14.85 -4.90 -10.86
N GLY A 298 15.31 -4.17 -11.85
CA GLY A 298 14.40 -3.84 -12.93
C GLY A 298 15.05 -3.31 -14.18
N ILE A 299 14.23 -3.28 -15.23
CA ILE A 299 14.56 -2.72 -16.53
C ILE A 299 13.36 -1.96 -17.07
N ARG A 300 13.61 -0.79 -17.64
CA ARG A 300 12.62 -0.05 -18.42
C ARG A 300 13.22 0.31 -19.76
N VAL A 301 12.46 0.09 -20.82
CA VAL A 301 12.84 0.46 -22.19
C VAL A 301 11.69 1.27 -22.79
N GLU A 302 12.00 2.42 -23.30
CA GLU A 302 11.06 3.35 -23.91
C GLU A 302 11.49 3.65 -25.35
N ALA A 303 10.54 3.71 -26.27
CA ALA A 303 10.76 4.08 -27.66
C ALA A 303 9.81 5.21 -28.06
N LEU A 304 10.37 6.35 -28.40
CA LEU A 304 9.65 7.50 -28.91
C LEU A 304 9.83 7.61 -30.42
N TYR A 305 8.71 7.69 -31.14
CA TYR A 305 8.67 7.88 -32.58
C TYR A 305 7.88 9.15 -32.96
N LYS A 306 8.54 10.14 -33.52
CA LYS A 306 7.92 11.34 -34.10
C LYS A 306 7.43 11.00 -35.51
N ILE A 307 6.11 10.82 -35.65
CA ILE A 307 5.45 10.47 -36.93
C ILE A 307 5.53 11.67 -37.87
N ASN A 308 5.26 12.85 -37.35
CA ASN A 308 5.41 14.15 -37.99
C ASN A 308 5.45 15.28 -36.95
N ASP A 309 5.32 16.53 -37.31
CA ASP A 309 5.37 17.66 -36.38
C ASP A 309 4.16 17.73 -35.43
N ASP A 310 3.04 17.15 -35.80
CA ASP A 310 1.80 17.12 -35.01
C ASP A 310 1.58 15.81 -34.25
N TRP A 311 2.30 14.73 -34.58
CA TRP A 311 2.03 13.40 -34.04
C TRP A 311 3.28 12.69 -33.58
N ASN A 312 3.23 12.14 -32.37
CA ASN A 312 4.23 11.21 -31.85
C ASN A 312 3.60 10.02 -31.12
N ALA A 313 4.35 8.95 -31.03
CA ALA A 313 3.98 7.74 -30.31
C ALA A 313 5.12 7.35 -29.36
N LEU A 314 4.77 7.05 -28.13
CA LEU A 314 5.67 6.51 -27.10
C LEU A 314 5.18 5.11 -26.69
N ILE A 315 6.09 4.16 -26.61
CA ILE A 315 5.85 2.83 -26.06
C ILE A 315 6.87 2.62 -24.95
N THR A 316 6.38 2.16 -23.80
CA THR A 316 7.19 1.87 -22.61
C THR A 316 6.96 0.43 -22.19
N GLN A 317 8.04 -0.33 -22.00
CA GLN A 317 8.05 -1.64 -21.37
C GLN A 317 8.84 -1.57 -20.09
N SER A 318 8.19 -1.87 -18.96
CA SER A 318 8.79 -1.89 -17.61
C SER A 318 8.69 -3.29 -17.02
N TYR A 319 9.73 -3.71 -16.33
CA TYR A 319 9.77 -4.89 -15.48
C TYR A 319 10.46 -4.55 -14.18
N GLN A 320 9.85 -4.96 -13.06
CA GLN A 320 10.46 -4.88 -11.74
C GLN A 320 10.25 -6.19 -10.99
N ASP A 321 11.30 -6.63 -10.30
CA ASP A 321 11.32 -7.76 -9.38
C ASP A 321 11.77 -7.25 -8.01
N MET A 322 10.88 -7.24 -7.03
CA MET A 322 11.17 -6.97 -5.64
C MET A 322 11.11 -8.29 -4.86
N GLU A 323 12.18 -8.60 -4.15
CA GLU A 323 12.22 -9.74 -3.22
C GLU A 323 12.67 -9.26 -1.84
N SER A 324 11.79 -9.40 -0.84
CA SER A 324 12.14 -9.22 0.56
C SER A 324 12.11 -10.56 1.29
N ARG A 325 13.01 -10.76 2.24
CA ARG A 325 13.06 -11.93 3.12
C ARG A 325 12.76 -11.51 4.55
N GLY A 326 12.43 -12.47 5.40
CA GLY A 326 12.09 -12.20 6.78
C GLY A 326 10.88 -11.28 6.92
N VAL A 327 10.89 -10.47 7.98
CA VAL A 327 9.82 -9.52 8.30
C VAL A 327 10.42 -8.14 8.61
N PHE A 328 9.65 -7.07 8.38
CA PHE A 328 10.09 -5.68 8.57
C PHE A 328 9.50 -5.06 9.85
N TYR A 329 8.95 -5.89 10.72
CA TYR A 329 8.47 -5.49 12.03
C TYR A 329 9.31 -6.12 13.15
N GLN A 330 9.21 -5.55 14.33
CA GLN A 330 9.69 -6.09 15.60
C GLN A 330 8.50 -6.51 16.46
N GLN A 331 8.72 -7.40 17.40
CA GLN A 331 7.71 -7.83 18.37
C GLN A 331 8.05 -7.31 19.77
N PRO A 332 7.08 -6.79 20.54
CA PRO A 332 7.34 -6.33 21.91
C PRO A 332 7.63 -7.49 22.88
N THR A 333 7.09 -8.68 22.57
CA THR A 333 7.24 -9.89 23.40
C THR A 333 7.45 -11.11 22.52
N SER A 334 8.19 -12.06 23.01
CA SER A 334 8.36 -13.37 22.40
C SER A 334 7.06 -14.21 22.50
N SER A 335 7.04 -15.34 21.83
CA SER A 335 5.91 -16.30 21.86
C SER A 335 5.58 -16.81 23.25
N ASP A 336 6.50 -16.79 24.20
CA ASP A 336 6.28 -17.20 25.60
C ASP A 336 6.04 -16.03 26.56
N GLY A 337 5.94 -14.79 26.01
CA GLY A 337 5.61 -13.56 26.72
C GLY A 337 6.79 -12.84 27.36
N ALA A 338 8.03 -13.27 27.09
CA ALA A 338 9.22 -12.54 27.53
C ALA A 338 9.40 -11.27 26.69
N ALA A 339 9.83 -10.17 27.31
CA ALA A 339 10.11 -8.92 26.59
C ALA A 339 11.30 -9.11 25.63
N LEU A 340 11.14 -8.66 24.40
CA LEU A 340 12.19 -8.64 23.39
C LEU A 340 12.90 -7.29 23.34
N GLN A 341 14.14 -7.30 22.85
CA GLN A 341 14.87 -6.06 22.56
C GLN A 341 14.34 -5.42 21.27
N PRO A 342 14.58 -4.14 21.03
CA PRO A 342 14.29 -3.52 19.76
C PRO A 342 14.94 -4.27 18.59
N LEU A 343 14.23 -4.34 17.46
CA LEU A 343 14.64 -5.04 16.24
C LEU A 343 14.70 -6.57 16.37
N GLU A 344 14.02 -7.15 17.36
CA GLU A 344 13.93 -8.60 17.55
C GLU A 344 12.52 -9.14 17.25
N VAL A 345 12.50 -10.37 16.76
CA VAL A 345 11.28 -11.19 16.53
C VAL A 345 11.55 -12.63 16.97
N THR A 346 10.45 -13.39 17.12
CA THR A 346 10.47 -14.85 17.32
C THR A 346 9.61 -15.51 16.24
N LEU A 347 10.24 -15.84 15.11
CA LEU A 347 9.60 -16.54 13.99
C LEU A 347 10.00 -18.01 14.04
N PHE A 348 9.07 -18.90 13.73
CA PHE A 348 9.20 -20.35 13.72
C PHE A 348 9.11 -20.95 12.31
N ASN A 349 8.89 -20.11 11.32
CA ASN A 349 8.87 -20.46 9.90
C ASN A 349 9.49 -19.33 9.09
N PRO A 350 10.10 -19.64 7.94
CA PRO A 350 10.57 -18.61 7.00
C PRO A 350 9.44 -17.66 6.59
N SER A 351 9.81 -16.42 6.35
CA SER A 351 8.90 -15.39 5.80
C SER A 351 9.55 -14.69 4.62
N TYR A 352 8.79 -14.33 3.61
CA TYR A 352 9.24 -13.55 2.46
C TYR A 352 8.07 -12.87 1.75
N ASP A 353 8.39 -11.88 0.93
CA ASP A 353 7.47 -11.26 -0.05
C ASP A 353 8.20 -11.04 -1.37
N LYS A 354 7.67 -11.59 -2.45
CA LYS A 354 8.15 -11.39 -3.82
C LYS A 354 7.05 -10.72 -4.62
N ASP A 355 7.32 -9.53 -5.08
CA ASP A 355 6.39 -8.70 -5.81
C ASP A 355 6.98 -8.30 -7.16
N LYS A 356 6.43 -8.84 -8.22
CA LYS A 356 6.92 -8.66 -9.59
C LYS A 356 5.85 -8.04 -10.44
N PHE A 357 6.21 -7.02 -11.22
CA PHE A 357 5.30 -6.51 -12.22
C PHE A 357 5.95 -6.35 -13.58
N GLU A 358 5.13 -6.52 -14.59
CA GLU A 358 5.41 -6.17 -15.98
C GLU A 358 4.35 -5.19 -16.45
N SER A 359 4.77 -4.08 -17.05
CA SER A 359 3.87 -3.07 -17.60
C SER A 359 4.26 -2.70 -19.01
N THR A 360 3.33 -2.87 -19.95
CA THR A 360 3.44 -2.32 -21.30
C THR A 360 2.48 -1.16 -21.41
N ALA A 361 3.00 0.03 -21.62
CA ALA A 361 2.21 1.25 -21.79
C ALA A 361 2.50 1.90 -23.14
N TRP A 362 1.51 2.57 -23.70
CA TRP A 362 1.66 3.33 -24.93
C TRP A 362 0.88 4.64 -24.88
N THR A 363 1.42 5.65 -25.50
CA THR A 363 0.81 6.97 -25.63
C THR A 363 0.94 7.47 -27.05
N LEU A 364 -0.17 7.87 -27.64
CA LEU A 364 -0.22 8.57 -28.92
C LEU A 364 -0.67 10.01 -28.65
N ASN A 365 0.22 10.95 -28.89
CA ASN A 365 -0.07 12.39 -28.83
C ASN A 365 -0.26 12.94 -30.25
N GLY A 366 -1.26 13.78 -30.44
CA GLY A 366 -1.53 14.35 -31.74
C GLY A 366 -2.31 15.66 -31.69
N LYS A 367 -2.43 16.29 -32.87
CA LYS A 367 -3.27 17.46 -33.08
C LYS A 367 -4.26 17.21 -34.23
N ILE A 368 -5.49 17.68 -34.06
CA ILE A 368 -6.53 17.70 -35.07
C ILE A 368 -7.03 19.15 -35.16
N GLY A 369 -6.55 19.89 -36.17
CA GLY A 369 -6.69 21.34 -36.19
C GLY A 369 -6.00 21.96 -34.98
N ASP A 370 -6.71 22.74 -34.18
CA ASP A 370 -6.18 23.35 -32.96
C ASP A 370 -6.31 22.45 -31.74
N LEU A 371 -7.06 21.35 -31.82
CA LEU A 371 -7.34 20.46 -30.68
C LEU A 371 -6.17 19.49 -30.47
N ARG A 372 -5.78 19.30 -29.22
CA ARG A 372 -4.81 18.26 -28.80
C ARG A 372 -5.55 16.96 -28.48
N LEU A 373 -5.06 15.89 -29.05
CA LEU A 373 -5.55 14.53 -28.82
C LEU A 373 -4.48 13.72 -28.09
N VAL A 374 -4.90 12.99 -27.05
CA VAL A 374 -4.06 12.01 -26.37
C VAL A 374 -4.85 10.71 -26.27
N TYR A 375 -4.28 9.64 -26.80
CA TYR A 375 -4.72 8.28 -26.52
C TYR A 375 -3.64 7.57 -25.75
N THR A 376 -3.97 7.04 -24.60
CA THR A 376 -3.07 6.23 -23.79
C THR A 376 -3.72 4.92 -23.43
N GLY A 377 -2.94 3.87 -23.40
CA GLY A 377 -3.35 2.57 -22.94
C GLY A 377 -2.23 1.83 -22.24
N GLY A 378 -2.58 0.77 -21.54
CA GLY A 378 -1.59 -0.05 -20.86
C GLY A 378 -2.14 -1.39 -20.45
N TYR A 379 -1.22 -2.32 -20.30
CA TYR A 379 -1.45 -3.65 -19.76
C TYR A 379 -0.40 -3.94 -18.69
N LEU A 380 -0.86 -4.17 -17.46
CA LEU A 380 -0.01 -4.46 -16.31
C LEU A 380 -0.35 -5.86 -15.79
N VAL A 381 0.67 -6.65 -15.54
CA VAL A 381 0.58 -7.92 -14.81
C VAL A 381 1.46 -7.79 -13.57
N ARG A 382 0.87 -8.02 -12.40
CA ARG A 382 1.58 -8.04 -11.12
C ARG A 382 1.37 -9.41 -10.48
N ASN A 383 2.45 -10.02 -10.00
CA ASN A 383 2.43 -11.29 -9.29
C ASN A 383 3.05 -11.09 -7.92
N VAL A 384 2.32 -11.50 -6.88
CA VAL A 384 2.78 -11.51 -5.49
C VAL A 384 2.85 -12.95 -5.02
N ASP A 385 3.98 -13.34 -4.40
CA ASP A 385 4.19 -14.64 -3.76
C ASP A 385 4.72 -14.35 -2.36
N GLN A 386 3.88 -14.53 -1.35
CA GLN A 386 4.16 -14.14 0.04
C GLN A 386 3.97 -15.32 0.99
N LEU A 387 4.95 -15.53 1.85
CA LEU A 387 4.94 -16.52 2.93
C LEU A 387 5.14 -15.81 4.28
N GLY A 388 4.35 -16.16 5.28
CA GLY A 388 4.48 -15.60 6.60
C GLY A 388 4.33 -16.62 7.72
N ASP A 389 5.16 -16.48 8.77
CA ASP A 389 5.02 -17.28 9.99
C ASP A 389 3.69 -16.96 10.69
N TYR A 390 3.01 -18.01 11.11
CA TYR A 390 1.69 -17.92 11.75
C TYR A 390 1.66 -18.56 13.13
N THR A 391 2.79 -19.08 13.58
CA THR A 391 2.89 -19.84 14.83
C THR A 391 2.43 -19.03 16.05
N ASN A 392 2.75 -17.74 16.11
CA ASN A 392 2.35 -16.88 17.21
C ASN A 392 0.84 -16.60 17.28
N TYR A 393 0.10 -16.82 16.19
CA TYR A 393 -1.35 -16.81 16.19
C TYR A 393 -1.94 -17.79 17.19
N ALA A 394 -1.29 -18.92 17.41
CA ALA A 394 -1.69 -19.93 18.37
C ALA A 394 -1.70 -19.45 19.84
N ARG A 395 -1.20 -18.26 20.15
CA ARG A 395 -1.37 -17.55 21.43
C ARG A 395 -2.62 -16.69 21.48
N GLY A 396 -3.27 -16.46 20.35
CA GLY A 396 -4.48 -15.65 20.27
C GLY A 396 -5.65 -16.30 20.98
N VAL A 397 -6.56 -15.46 21.47
CA VAL A 397 -7.74 -15.87 22.25
C VAL A 397 -8.66 -16.80 21.44
N TYR A 398 -8.59 -16.75 20.13
CA TYR A 398 -9.48 -17.49 19.23
C TYR A 398 -8.75 -18.46 18.30
N ALA A 399 -7.46 -18.67 18.53
CA ALA A 399 -6.56 -19.31 17.56
C ALA A 399 -6.18 -20.76 17.92
N ASP A 400 -6.81 -21.33 18.89
CA ASP A 400 -6.35 -22.58 19.53
C ASP A 400 -6.91 -23.85 18.89
N TYR A 401 -7.74 -23.75 17.89
CA TYR A 401 -8.54 -24.85 17.35
C TYR A 401 -7.72 -26.03 16.85
N TYR A 402 -6.50 -25.80 16.42
CA TYR A 402 -5.72 -26.77 15.67
C TYR A 402 -4.57 -27.39 16.45
N GLN A 403 -4.41 -27.01 17.69
CA GLN A 403 -3.23 -27.48 18.44
C GLN A 403 -3.39 -28.83 19.08
N CYS A 404 -4.59 -29.20 19.40
CA CYS A 404 -4.87 -30.49 20.01
C CYS A 404 -6.19 -31.03 19.49
N TYR A 405 -6.30 -32.32 19.52
CA TYR A 405 -7.39 -33.11 19.01
C TYR A 405 -7.84 -34.11 20.07
N GLY A 406 -9.10 -34.17 20.46
CA GLY A 406 -9.57 -34.98 21.53
C GLY A 406 -10.74 -35.90 21.14
N PRO A 407 -11.13 -36.84 22.04
CA PRO A 407 -12.31 -37.67 21.85
C PRO A 407 -13.54 -36.78 21.70
N GLY A 408 -14.24 -36.91 20.58
CA GLY A 408 -15.45 -36.14 20.27
C GLY A 408 -15.28 -34.94 19.38
N SER A 409 -14.05 -34.44 19.11
CA SER A 409 -13.79 -33.54 18.03
C SER A 409 -13.66 -34.33 16.71
N GLY A 410 -14.38 -33.95 15.67
CA GLY A 410 -14.34 -34.63 14.36
C GLY A 410 -14.89 -36.08 14.36
N GLY A 411 -15.60 -36.52 15.40
CA GLY A 411 -16.39 -37.74 15.37
C GLY A 411 -15.68 -39.06 15.70
N ASP A 412 -14.39 -39.07 16.02
CA ASP A 412 -13.70 -40.31 16.40
C ASP A 412 -13.44 -40.39 17.91
N ALA A 413 -14.34 -41.10 18.64
CA ALA A 413 -14.23 -41.35 20.06
C ALA A 413 -13.03 -42.24 20.44
N SER A 414 -12.34 -42.84 19.48
CA SER A 414 -11.16 -43.69 19.72
C SER A 414 -9.86 -42.94 19.80
N LEU A 415 -9.83 -41.70 19.36
CA LEU A 415 -8.64 -40.83 19.45
C LEU A 415 -8.48 -40.31 20.87
N LYS A 416 -7.40 -40.70 21.53
CA LYS A 416 -6.93 -40.02 22.74
C LYS A 416 -6.59 -38.59 22.43
N SER A 417 -6.66 -37.69 23.43
CA SER A 417 -6.19 -36.32 23.28
C SER A 417 -4.79 -36.31 22.70
N THR A 418 -4.69 -35.83 21.46
CA THR A 418 -3.42 -35.71 20.76
C THR A 418 -3.19 -34.25 20.47
N CYS A 419 -2.13 -33.69 21.00
CA CYS A 419 -1.74 -32.32 20.71
C CYS A 419 -0.69 -32.29 19.60
N PHE A 420 -0.79 -31.30 18.73
CA PHE A 420 0.10 -31.10 17.59
C PHE A 420 1.01 -29.91 17.83
N SER A 421 2.11 -29.85 17.10
CA SER A 421 2.99 -28.70 17.13
C SER A 421 2.21 -27.43 16.71
N PRO A 422 2.41 -26.30 17.41
CA PRO A 422 1.79 -25.04 17.03
C PRO A 422 2.39 -24.41 15.76
N SER A 423 3.34 -25.07 15.11
CA SER A 423 3.98 -24.54 13.91
C SER A 423 2.97 -24.36 12.77
N ALA A 424 2.73 -23.12 12.42
CA ALA A 424 1.83 -22.74 11.35
C ALA A 424 2.43 -21.61 10.50
N PHE A 425 2.05 -21.56 9.24
CA PHE A 425 2.39 -20.49 8.32
C PHE A 425 1.23 -20.26 7.35
N TRP A 426 1.22 -19.12 6.71
CA TRP A 426 0.31 -18.85 5.59
C TRP A 426 1.12 -18.59 4.32
N HIS A 427 0.55 -18.97 3.19
CA HIS A 427 1.12 -18.76 1.87
C HIS A 427 0.07 -18.14 0.96
N SER A 428 0.36 -16.96 0.42
CA SER A 428 -0.53 -16.22 -0.47
C SER A 428 0.13 -16.03 -1.83
N VAL A 429 -0.57 -16.40 -2.88
CA VAL A 429 -0.17 -16.17 -4.27
C VAL A 429 -1.26 -15.36 -4.95
N GLU A 430 -0.92 -14.14 -5.33
CA GLU A 430 -1.85 -13.24 -6.01
C GLU A 430 -1.35 -12.90 -7.42
N LYS A 431 -2.26 -12.79 -8.36
CA LYS A 431 -2.00 -12.30 -9.71
C LYS A 431 -3.01 -11.23 -10.08
N ASN A 432 -2.51 -10.07 -10.46
CA ASN A 432 -3.32 -9.00 -11.00
C ASN A 432 -3.06 -8.81 -12.49
N GLU A 433 -4.13 -8.77 -13.28
CA GLU A 433 -4.13 -8.42 -14.70
C GLU A 433 -4.96 -7.16 -14.88
N HIS A 434 -4.34 -6.07 -15.25
CA HIS A 434 -5.00 -4.78 -15.38
C HIS A 434 -4.76 -4.21 -16.78
N GLN A 435 -5.83 -4.00 -17.51
CA GLN A 435 -5.84 -3.34 -18.81
C GLN A 435 -6.64 -2.04 -18.74
N GLN A 436 -6.10 -0.96 -19.29
CA GLN A 436 -6.79 0.32 -19.36
C GLN A 436 -6.59 1.03 -20.69
N HIS A 437 -7.56 1.87 -21.06
CA HIS A 437 -7.54 2.73 -22.22
C HIS A 437 -8.16 4.09 -21.89
N GLU A 438 -7.50 5.17 -22.24
CA GLU A 438 -8.03 6.52 -22.07
C GLU A 438 -7.83 7.33 -23.35
N PHE A 439 -8.88 7.95 -23.79
CA PHE A 439 -8.89 8.88 -24.92
C PHE A 439 -9.25 10.27 -24.39
N ARG A 440 -8.46 11.28 -24.74
CA ARG A 440 -8.68 12.67 -24.34
C ARG A 440 -8.56 13.60 -25.50
N LEU A 441 -9.45 14.59 -25.53
CA LEU A 441 -9.40 15.73 -26.44
C LEU A 441 -9.39 17.01 -25.62
N SER A 442 -8.48 17.94 -25.93
CA SER A 442 -8.40 19.22 -25.24
C SER A 442 -8.24 20.38 -26.23
N THR A 443 -8.84 21.52 -25.85
CA THR A 443 -8.63 22.78 -26.55
C THR A 443 -7.26 23.37 -26.20
N PRO A 444 -6.74 24.32 -26.99
CA PRO A 444 -5.58 25.13 -26.66
C PRO A 444 -5.72 25.83 -25.30
N ASP A 445 -4.58 26.05 -24.63
CA ASP A 445 -4.56 26.62 -23.28
C ASP A 445 -4.73 28.15 -23.27
N ASP A 446 -4.53 28.82 -24.41
CA ASP A 446 -4.67 30.26 -24.60
C ASP A 446 -6.11 30.72 -24.93
N TRP A 447 -7.03 29.76 -25.13
CA TRP A 447 -8.43 30.12 -25.37
C TRP A 447 -9.10 30.58 -24.07
N ARG A 448 -10.01 31.55 -24.20
CA ARG A 448 -10.82 32.01 -23.08
C ARG A 448 -11.73 30.93 -22.52
N PHE A 449 -12.26 30.05 -23.39
CA PHE A 449 -12.99 28.83 -23.02
C PHE A 449 -12.13 27.64 -23.34
N ARG A 450 -11.77 26.89 -22.31
CA ARG A 450 -10.94 25.69 -22.42
C ARG A 450 -11.75 24.48 -21.99
N ALA A 451 -11.55 23.38 -22.66
CA ALA A 451 -12.23 22.13 -22.38
C ALA A 451 -11.27 20.94 -22.46
N ILE A 452 -11.47 19.98 -21.57
CA ILE A 452 -10.97 18.62 -21.70
C ILE A 452 -12.18 17.72 -21.69
N ALA A 453 -12.28 16.80 -22.64
CA ALA A 453 -13.25 15.72 -22.64
C ALA A 453 -12.55 14.39 -22.88
N GLY A 454 -12.98 13.33 -22.18
CA GLY A 454 -12.36 12.03 -22.34
C GLY A 454 -13.31 10.87 -22.10
N ALA A 455 -12.88 9.71 -22.63
CA ALA A 455 -13.50 8.41 -22.40
C ALA A 455 -12.44 7.49 -21.80
N PHE A 456 -12.83 6.70 -20.82
CA PHE A 456 -11.98 5.77 -20.11
C PHE A 456 -12.63 4.40 -20.02
N TRP A 457 -11.82 3.37 -20.20
CA TRP A 457 -12.20 1.99 -19.98
C TRP A 457 -11.07 1.24 -19.27
N GLU A 458 -11.45 0.39 -18.32
CA GLU A 458 -10.51 -0.53 -17.67
C GLU A 458 -11.15 -1.86 -17.36
N ALA A 459 -10.33 -2.89 -17.27
CA ALA A 459 -10.67 -4.19 -16.72
C ALA A 459 -9.52 -4.65 -15.81
N ASN A 460 -9.87 -4.96 -14.58
CA ASN A 460 -8.94 -5.43 -13.55
C ASN A 460 -9.41 -6.81 -13.08
N LYS A 461 -8.52 -7.81 -13.18
CA LYS A 461 -8.74 -9.16 -12.67
C LYS A 461 -7.72 -9.45 -11.61
N LEU A 462 -8.18 -9.85 -10.45
CA LEU A 462 -7.37 -10.20 -9.32
C LEU A 462 -7.66 -11.63 -8.91
N TYR A 463 -6.67 -12.47 -9.06
CA TYR A 463 -6.64 -13.86 -8.63
C TYR A 463 -5.93 -13.94 -7.29
N ASP A 464 -6.49 -14.69 -6.34
CA ASP A 464 -5.92 -14.90 -5.02
C ASP A 464 -6.07 -16.37 -4.63
N GLN A 465 -4.94 -16.97 -4.30
CA GLN A 465 -4.85 -18.28 -3.71
C GLN A 465 -4.08 -18.16 -2.40
N THR A 466 -4.78 -18.33 -1.28
CA THR A 466 -4.16 -18.23 0.04
C THR A 466 -4.51 -19.44 0.89
N GLY A 467 -3.49 -20.08 1.45
CA GLY A 467 -3.61 -21.20 2.36
C GLY A 467 -3.03 -20.89 3.74
N TRP A 468 -3.68 -21.35 4.81
CA TRP A 468 -3.14 -21.38 6.16
C TRP A 468 -2.82 -22.81 6.52
N ASP A 469 -1.54 -23.07 6.76
CA ASP A 469 -0.96 -24.41 6.87
C ASP A 469 -0.48 -24.70 8.29
N TYR A 470 -0.85 -25.86 8.78
CA TYR A 470 -0.50 -26.35 10.12
C TYR A 470 0.30 -27.64 10.00
N LYS A 471 1.62 -27.56 10.18
CA LYS A 471 2.59 -28.61 9.77
C LYS A 471 2.37 -30.00 10.33
N THR A 472 1.77 -30.14 11.50
CA THR A 472 1.66 -31.44 12.16
C THR A 472 0.23 -31.93 12.32
N ILE A 473 -0.75 -31.18 11.86
CA ILE A 473 -2.15 -31.58 11.90
C ILE A 473 -2.42 -32.67 10.86
N PRO A 474 -3.16 -33.75 11.21
CA PRO A 474 -3.41 -34.86 10.30
C PRO A 474 -4.08 -34.42 8.99
N ALA A 475 -3.45 -34.76 7.88
CA ALA A 475 -3.99 -34.49 6.56
C ALA A 475 -5.12 -35.46 6.19
N CYS A 476 -6.19 -34.93 5.59
CA CYS A 476 -7.26 -35.72 5.02
C CYS A 476 -6.76 -36.47 3.77
N THR A 477 -7.21 -37.70 3.58
CA THR A 477 -6.93 -38.48 2.37
C THR A 477 -7.84 -37.98 1.24
N SER A 478 -7.29 -37.49 0.17
CA SER A 478 -7.98 -36.81 -0.94
C SER A 478 -8.71 -35.53 -0.49
N ASN A 479 -9.06 -34.66 -1.41
CA ASN A 479 -9.80 -33.41 -1.19
C ASN A 479 -11.20 -33.59 -0.57
N GLY A 480 -11.33 -34.46 0.41
CA GLY A 480 -12.58 -34.75 1.11
C GLY A 480 -12.70 -33.92 2.36
N ALA A 481 -13.94 -33.55 2.70
CA ALA A 481 -14.25 -32.81 3.90
C ALA A 481 -13.76 -33.58 5.15
N ALA A 482 -13.12 -32.86 6.08
CA ALA A 482 -12.83 -33.38 7.42
C ALA A 482 -14.11 -33.97 8.04
N GLY A 483 -13.99 -35.10 8.74
CA GLY A 483 -15.13 -35.76 9.35
C GLY A 483 -16.02 -36.60 8.43
N THR A 484 -15.78 -36.62 7.12
CA THR A 484 -16.47 -37.53 6.19
C THR A 484 -15.95 -38.97 6.29
N PRO A 485 -16.70 -39.99 5.84
CA PRO A 485 -16.21 -41.35 5.81
C PRO A 485 -14.86 -41.48 5.09
N GLY A 486 -13.85 -41.99 5.77
CA GLY A 486 -12.47 -42.04 5.33
C GLY A 486 -11.59 -40.84 5.70
N ASN A 487 -12.19 -39.77 6.19
CA ASN A 487 -11.50 -38.56 6.65
C ASN A 487 -11.88 -38.20 8.11
N THR A 488 -12.32 -39.15 8.91
CA THR A 488 -12.55 -39.00 10.33
C THR A 488 -11.23 -38.71 11.05
N GLY A 489 -11.19 -37.60 11.75
CA GLY A 489 -10.00 -37.24 12.53
C GLY A 489 -8.89 -36.47 11.80
N CYS A 490 -9.06 -36.12 10.55
CA CYS A 490 -8.18 -35.24 9.81
C CYS A 490 -8.69 -33.79 9.81
N LEU A 491 -7.79 -32.83 9.69
CA LEU A 491 -8.07 -31.40 9.79
C LEU A 491 -7.35 -30.54 8.75
N SER A 492 -6.53 -31.13 7.96
CA SER A 492 -5.80 -30.44 6.90
C SER A 492 -5.97 -31.16 5.55
N ASN A 493 -5.35 -30.62 4.52
CA ASN A 493 -5.56 -31.03 3.13
C ASN A 493 -7.02 -30.83 2.67
N ILE A 494 -7.63 -29.75 3.10
CA ILE A 494 -8.98 -29.36 2.65
C ILE A 494 -8.91 -28.83 1.22
N GLY A 495 -9.86 -29.23 0.39
CA GLY A 495 -9.96 -28.77 -1.00
C GLY A 495 -10.87 -27.56 -1.17
N THR A 496 -11.17 -27.24 -2.41
CA THR A 496 -12.13 -26.18 -2.78
C THR A 496 -13.56 -26.58 -2.37
N ALA A 497 -14.43 -25.60 -2.19
CA ALA A 497 -15.84 -25.81 -1.86
C ALA A 497 -16.53 -26.68 -2.94
N PRO A 498 -17.44 -27.57 -2.54
CA PRO A 498 -18.15 -28.43 -3.50
C PRO A 498 -18.86 -27.63 -4.57
N GLY A 499 -18.73 -28.07 -5.83
CA GLY A 499 -19.37 -27.41 -6.97
C GLY A 499 -18.64 -26.20 -7.53
N THR A 500 -17.48 -25.85 -6.97
CA THR A 500 -16.58 -24.83 -7.56
C THR A 500 -15.49 -25.49 -8.41
N THR A 501 -15.06 -24.78 -9.43
CA THR A 501 -13.82 -25.08 -10.14
C THR A 501 -12.68 -24.29 -9.50
N VAL A 502 -11.49 -24.88 -9.46
CA VAL A 502 -10.28 -24.16 -9.05
C VAL A 502 -10.08 -22.97 -10.00
N VAL A 503 -9.98 -21.76 -9.43
CA VAL A 503 -9.79 -20.53 -10.19
C VAL A 503 -8.31 -20.32 -10.48
N ASN A 504 -7.46 -20.66 -9.50
CA ASN A 504 -6.01 -20.59 -9.62
C ASN A 504 -5.41 -21.99 -9.69
N PRO A 505 -4.56 -22.29 -10.67
CA PRO A 505 -3.96 -23.61 -10.83
C PRO A 505 -2.72 -23.83 -9.94
N GLY A 506 -2.65 -23.22 -8.76
CA GLY A 506 -1.56 -23.41 -7.81
C GLY A 506 -1.63 -24.75 -7.08
N GLU A 507 -0.52 -25.20 -6.51
CA GLU A 507 -0.48 -26.38 -5.65
C GLU A 507 -0.97 -26.02 -4.24
N GLN A 508 -1.98 -26.75 -3.78
CA GLN A 508 -2.41 -26.67 -2.39
C GLN A 508 -1.49 -27.52 -1.52
N SER A 509 -1.10 -26.99 -0.35
CA SER A 509 -0.34 -27.75 0.63
C SER A 509 -1.19 -28.84 1.27
N PRO A 510 -0.65 -30.05 1.53
CA PRO A 510 -1.37 -31.08 2.27
C PRO A 510 -1.64 -30.69 3.75
N ASN A 511 -1.02 -29.62 4.23
CA ASN A 511 -1.20 -29.12 5.61
C ASN A 511 -2.21 -27.97 5.70
N THR A 512 -2.90 -27.64 4.62
CA THR A 512 -3.84 -26.51 4.57
C THR A 512 -5.10 -26.82 5.36
N SER A 513 -5.43 -25.97 6.32
CA SER A 513 -6.62 -26.05 7.19
C SER A 513 -7.63 -24.93 6.93
N PHE A 514 -7.21 -23.84 6.31
CA PHE A 514 -8.07 -22.80 5.74
C PHE A 514 -7.52 -22.40 4.37
N TYR A 515 -8.41 -22.22 3.40
CA TYR A 515 -8.01 -22.04 2.01
C TYR A 515 -8.97 -21.09 1.27
N GLN A 516 -8.38 -20.19 0.55
CA GLN A 516 -9.08 -19.29 -0.37
C GLN A 516 -8.57 -19.52 -1.78
N ASP A 517 -9.48 -19.64 -2.74
CA ASP A 517 -9.19 -19.71 -4.18
C ASP A 517 -10.23 -18.87 -4.90
N THR A 518 -9.92 -17.62 -5.15
CA THR A 518 -10.88 -16.63 -5.60
C THR A 518 -10.39 -15.81 -6.79
N MET A 519 -11.33 -15.28 -7.55
CA MET A 519 -11.07 -14.25 -8.56
C MET A 519 -12.10 -13.13 -8.41
N ARG A 520 -11.59 -11.90 -8.31
CA ARG A 520 -12.39 -10.66 -8.38
C ARG A 520 -12.17 -10.02 -9.74
N GLU A 521 -13.23 -9.59 -10.40
CA GLU A 521 -13.15 -8.82 -11.63
C GLU A 521 -13.89 -7.49 -11.44
N THR A 522 -13.23 -6.40 -11.79
CA THR A 522 -13.81 -5.06 -11.86
C THR A 522 -13.62 -4.48 -13.24
N LYS A 523 -14.71 -4.06 -13.86
CA LYS A 523 -14.71 -3.33 -15.13
C LYS A 523 -15.26 -1.94 -14.91
N GLN A 524 -14.66 -0.95 -15.55
CA GLN A 524 -15.13 0.42 -15.51
C GLN A 524 -15.21 1.01 -16.92
N THR A 525 -16.30 1.68 -17.19
CA THR A 525 -16.41 2.61 -18.32
C THR A 525 -16.74 3.99 -17.75
N ALA A 526 -16.05 5.02 -18.21
CA ALA A 526 -16.31 6.37 -17.74
C ALA A 526 -16.16 7.41 -18.85
N PHE A 527 -16.92 8.50 -18.71
CA PHE A 527 -16.82 9.70 -19.54
C PHE A 527 -16.61 10.89 -18.61
N PHE A 528 -15.62 11.72 -18.93
CA PHE A 528 -15.32 12.87 -18.10
C PHE A 528 -15.11 14.14 -18.92
N THR A 529 -15.35 15.27 -18.27
CA THR A 529 -15.08 16.59 -18.83
C THR A 529 -14.59 17.54 -17.74
N SER A 530 -13.80 18.52 -18.17
CA SER A 530 -13.44 19.70 -17.38
C SER A 530 -13.51 20.91 -18.27
N LEU A 531 -14.28 21.90 -17.88
CA LEU A 531 -14.55 23.12 -18.61
C LEU A 531 -14.00 24.31 -17.81
N ASP A 532 -13.11 25.07 -18.39
CA ASP A 532 -12.56 26.30 -17.81
C ASP A 532 -13.06 27.49 -18.60
N TYR A 533 -13.46 28.55 -17.90
CA TYR A 533 -13.86 29.79 -18.50
C TYR A 533 -13.25 30.98 -17.76
N ASP A 534 -12.53 31.82 -18.50
CA ASP A 534 -11.97 33.05 -17.95
C ASP A 534 -13.07 34.12 -17.83
N LEU A 535 -13.61 34.23 -16.62
CA LEU A 535 -14.58 35.29 -16.30
C LEU A 535 -13.94 36.65 -16.56
N ILE A 536 -12.72 36.83 -16.08
CA ILE A 536 -11.84 37.96 -16.35
C ILE A 536 -10.50 37.36 -16.86
N PRO A 537 -10.15 37.59 -18.14
CA PRO A 537 -8.94 37.01 -18.73
C PRO A 537 -7.70 37.22 -17.86
N LYS A 538 -6.93 36.14 -17.62
CA LYS A 538 -5.73 36.10 -16.78
C LYS A 538 -5.92 36.52 -15.30
N VAL A 539 -7.12 36.78 -14.85
CA VAL A 539 -7.40 37.22 -13.48
C VAL A 539 -8.33 36.26 -12.76
N LEU A 540 -9.47 35.90 -13.37
CA LEU A 540 -10.47 35.06 -12.70
C LEU A 540 -10.98 33.98 -13.64
N THR A 541 -10.73 32.73 -13.26
CA THR A 541 -11.14 31.54 -14.01
C THR A 541 -12.10 30.71 -13.19
N ALA A 542 -13.20 30.29 -13.79
CA ALA A 542 -14.11 29.30 -13.20
C ALA A 542 -13.91 27.96 -13.93
N THR A 543 -13.79 26.88 -13.16
CA THR A 543 -13.69 25.51 -13.68
C THR A 543 -14.83 24.66 -13.15
N VAL A 544 -15.44 23.87 -14.03
CA VAL A 544 -16.44 22.86 -13.67
C VAL A 544 -16.06 21.55 -14.36
N GLY A 545 -15.99 20.46 -13.62
CA GLY A 545 -15.69 19.15 -14.17
C GLY A 545 -16.64 18.10 -13.61
N THR A 546 -16.93 17.09 -14.42
CA THR A 546 -17.71 15.93 -13.99
C THR A 546 -17.24 14.67 -14.69
N ARG A 547 -17.37 13.54 -13.99
CA ARG A 547 -17.13 12.19 -14.50
C ARG A 547 -18.37 11.36 -14.27
N TYR A 548 -18.95 10.82 -15.31
CA TYR A 548 -19.87 9.71 -15.25
C TYR A 548 -19.08 8.41 -15.23
N PHE A 549 -19.47 7.48 -14.37
CA PHE A 549 -18.87 6.16 -14.31
C PHE A 549 -19.92 5.06 -14.26
N HIS A 550 -19.54 3.91 -14.79
CA HIS A 550 -20.28 2.66 -14.72
C HIS A 550 -19.30 1.56 -14.35
N PHE A 551 -19.50 0.95 -13.17
CA PHE A 551 -18.72 -0.19 -12.67
C PHE A 551 -19.53 -1.47 -12.77
N GLU A 552 -18.83 -2.54 -13.11
CA GLU A 552 -19.31 -3.92 -13.00
C GLU A 552 -18.32 -4.69 -12.13
N ASN A 553 -18.79 -5.20 -11.00
CA ASN A 553 -18.00 -5.98 -10.06
C ASN A 553 -18.50 -7.42 -10.00
N SER A 554 -17.61 -8.38 -9.93
CA SER A 554 -17.93 -9.78 -9.69
C SER A 554 -16.88 -10.48 -8.83
N SER A 555 -17.30 -11.54 -8.13
CA SER A 555 -16.41 -12.42 -7.38
C SER A 555 -16.84 -13.86 -7.57
N VAL A 556 -15.88 -14.74 -7.80
CA VAL A 556 -16.09 -16.18 -7.99
C VAL A 556 -15.00 -16.97 -7.27
N GLY A 557 -15.21 -18.29 -7.10
CA GLY A 557 -14.24 -19.17 -6.46
C GLY A 557 -14.79 -19.83 -5.22
N SER A 558 -13.89 -20.16 -4.30
CA SER A 558 -14.25 -20.85 -3.06
C SER A 558 -13.45 -20.38 -1.87
N VAL A 559 -14.05 -20.49 -0.69
CA VAL A 559 -13.38 -20.37 0.61
C VAL A 559 -13.75 -21.58 1.43
N THR A 560 -12.77 -22.24 2.04
CA THR A 560 -12.99 -23.44 2.84
C THR A 560 -12.15 -23.39 4.09
N GLY A 561 -12.69 -23.91 5.19
CA GLY A 561 -11.99 -23.99 6.46
C GLY A 561 -12.42 -25.22 7.25
N SER A 562 -11.55 -25.73 8.09
CA SER A 562 -11.86 -26.81 9.01
C SER A 562 -12.31 -26.31 10.39
N PHE A 563 -12.61 -25.02 10.53
CA PHE A 563 -12.90 -24.38 11.82
C PHE A 563 -14.15 -24.90 12.51
N ASP A 564 -15.27 -25.07 11.81
CA ASP A 564 -16.55 -25.52 12.39
C ASP A 564 -16.53 -26.97 12.86
N CYS A 565 -15.48 -27.71 12.57
CA CYS A 565 -15.31 -29.06 13.08
C CYS A 565 -15.20 -29.10 14.61
N PHE A 566 -15.02 -27.97 15.29
CA PHE A 566 -14.66 -27.88 16.70
C PHE A 566 -15.61 -27.03 17.55
N GLU A 567 -16.46 -26.20 16.98
CA GLU A 567 -17.11 -25.13 17.73
C GLU A 567 -18.30 -25.53 18.58
N GLN A 568 -18.90 -26.69 18.41
CA GLN A 568 -20.23 -26.94 19.01
C GLN A 568 -20.39 -28.17 19.87
N GLY A 569 -19.37 -28.74 20.45
CA GLY A 569 -19.54 -29.73 21.55
C GLY A 569 -20.41 -30.94 21.29
N THR A 570 -20.94 -31.07 20.11
CA THR A 570 -21.59 -32.30 19.64
C THR A 570 -20.77 -32.83 18.48
N PRO A 571 -20.39 -34.14 18.54
CA PRO A 571 -19.93 -34.80 17.33
C PRO A 571 -21.15 -34.83 16.41
N VAL A 572 -21.32 -33.81 15.61
CA VAL A 572 -22.21 -33.95 14.46
C VAL A 572 -21.50 -34.95 13.57
N GLY A 573 -22.06 -36.11 13.41
CA GLY A 573 -21.57 -37.09 12.45
C GLY A 573 -21.46 -36.44 11.08
N GLY A 574 -20.21 -36.12 10.67
CA GLY A 574 -19.92 -35.31 9.53
C GLY A 574 -19.68 -33.87 9.94
N CYS A 575 -18.43 -33.52 10.25
CA CYS A 575 -18.00 -32.15 10.32
C CYS A 575 -18.26 -31.53 8.95
N THR A 576 -19.18 -30.59 8.87
CA THR A 576 -19.38 -29.79 7.69
C THR A 576 -18.29 -28.74 7.70
N ILE A 577 -17.31 -28.87 6.81
CA ILE A 577 -16.38 -27.79 6.51
C ILE A 577 -17.19 -26.53 6.20
N ASP A 578 -16.83 -25.44 6.81
CA ASP A 578 -17.23 -24.13 6.32
C ASP A 578 -16.74 -23.97 4.91
N SER A 579 -17.62 -24.12 3.96
CA SER A 579 -17.29 -24.03 2.56
C SER A 579 -18.25 -23.10 1.84
N TYR A 580 -17.68 -22.06 1.27
CA TYR A 580 -18.43 -21.05 0.54
C TYR A 580 -18.16 -21.19 -0.94
N ASN A 581 -19.18 -21.61 -1.68
CA ASN A 581 -19.18 -21.64 -3.13
C ASN A 581 -19.62 -20.27 -3.66
N LEU A 582 -18.66 -19.39 -3.94
CA LEU A 582 -18.93 -18.02 -4.42
C LEU A 582 -19.59 -18.03 -5.81
N ASN A 583 -19.36 -19.05 -6.63
CA ASN A 583 -20.02 -19.19 -7.92
C ASN A 583 -21.54 -19.38 -7.76
N ALA A 584 -21.96 -20.16 -6.76
CA ALA A 584 -23.37 -20.39 -6.45
C ALA A 584 -24.03 -19.14 -5.83
N GLN A 585 -23.27 -18.29 -5.19
CA GLN A 585 -23.80 -17.04 -4.61
C GLN A 585 -24.09 -15.97 -5.67
N ASN A 586 -23.58 -16.13 -6.90
CA ASN A 586 -23.77 -15.19 -8.02
C ASN A 586 -23.43 -13.73 -7.63
N LEU A 587 -22.24 -13.54 -7.02
CA LEU A 587 -21.77 -12.25 -6.57
C LEU A 587 -21.45 -11.35 -7.76
N ARG A 588 -22.42 -10.51 -8.11
CA ARG A 588 -22.33 -9.51 -9.19
C ARG A 588 -23.07 -8.25 -8.77
N ASP A 589 -22.45 -7.12 -9.03
CA ASP A 589 -23.04 -5.80 -8.76
C ASP A 589 -22.64 -4.81 -9.83
N THR A 590 -23.50 -3.80 -10.02
CA THR A 590 -23.25 -2.68 -10.92
C THR A 590 -23.49 -1.38 -10.19
N GLU A 591 -22.55 -0.45 -10.31
CA GLU A 591 -22.66 0.87 -9.73
C GLU A 591 -22.48 1.94 -10.81
N THR A 592 -23.36 2.93 -10.82
CA THR A 592 -23.28 4.10 -11.70
C THR A 592 -23.38 5.38 -10.91
N GLY A 593 -22.70 6.42 -11.37
CA GLY A 593 -22.81 7.70 -10.67
C GLY A 593 -22.01 8.82 -11.33
N PHE A 594 -22.00 9.95 -10.64
CA PHE A 594 -21.25 11.13 -11.03
C PHE A 594 -20.33 11.56 -9.89
N LYS A 595 -19.09 11.95 -10.24
CA LYS A 595 -18.18 12.68 -9.36
C LYS A 595 -17.82 13.98 -10.03
N SER A 596 -17.97 15.06 -9.28
CA SER A 596 -17.85 16.42 -9.81
C SER A 596 -16.81 17.23 -9.06
N ARG A 597 -16.27 18.23 -9.73
CA ARG A 597 -15.45 19.28 -9.15
C ARG A 597 -15.92 20.65 -9.64
N ALA A 598 -15.73 21.65 -8.82
CA ALA A 598 -15.87 23.04 -9.18
C ALA A 598 -14.71 23.82 -8.56
N ASN A 599 -14.16 24.74 -9.33
CA ASN A 599 -13.05 25.55 -8.87
C ASN A 599 -13.22 27.00 -9.31
N LEU A 600 -12.79 27.91 -8.46
CA LEU A 600 -12.67 29.33 -8.79
C LEU A 600 -11.24 29.76 -8.50
N THR A 601 -10.51 30.12 -9.52
CA THR A 601 -9.11 30.56 -9.46
C THR A 601 -9.01 32.04 -9.67
N TRP A 602 -8.40 32.73 -8.71
CA TRP A 602 -8.17 34.17 -8.76
C TRP A 602 -6.68 34.49 -8.70
N HIS A 603 -6.12 34.99 -9.78
CA HIS A 603 -4.79 35.58 -9.83
C HIS A 603 -4.88 37.02 -9.29
N VAL A 604 -4.58 37.19 -8.00
CA VAL A 604 -4.58 38.49 -7.32
C VAL A 604 -3.50 39.41 -7.89
N THR A 605 -2.36 38.82 -8.18
CA THR A 605 -1.23 39.38 -8.93
C THR A 605 -0.68 38.32 -9.88
N PRO A 606 0.23 38.63 -10.82
CA PRO A 606 0.88 37.60 -11.62
C PRO A 606 1.53 36.48 -10.78
N ASP A 607 2.06 36.81 -9.61
CA ASP A 607 2.82 35.93 -8.72
C ASP A 607 1.98 35.39 -7.54
N THR A 608 0.69 35.70 -7.49
CA THR A 608 -0.17 35.29 -6.37
C THR A 608 -1.51 34.78 -6.89
N MET A 609 -1.76 33.51 -6.67
CA MET A 609 -3.02 32.84 -6.94
C MET A 609 -3.71 32.43 -5.63
N VAL A 610 -5.01 32.67 -5.52
CA VAL A 610 -5.89 32.12 -4.50
C VAL A 610 -6.98 31.33 -5.20
N TYR A 611 -7.35 30.19 -4.65
CA TYR A 611 -8.39 29.36 -5.27
C TYR A 611 -9.35 28.78 -4.22
N TYR A 612 -10.57 28.51 -4.67
CA TYR A 612 -11.52 27.65 -3.98
C TYR A 612 -11.81 26.42 -4.81
N THR A 613 -11.76 25.25 -4.18
CA THR A 613 -12.07 23.97 -4.83
C THR A 613 -13.13 23.19 -4.05
N PHE A 614 -14.18 22.78 -4.73
CA PHE A 614 -15.06 21.70 -4.36
C PHE A 614 -14.69 20.48 -5.18
N SER A 615 -14.44 19.32 -4.53
CA SER A 615 -14.10 18.08 -5.23
C SER A 615 -14.65 16.84 -4.53
N GLN A 616 -14.89 15.78 -5.30
CA GLN A 616 -15.44 14.53 -4.84
C GLN A 616 -14.55 13.35 -5.23
N GLY A 617 -14.45 12.36 -4.31
CA GLY A 617 -13.80 11.08 -4.52
C GLY A 617 -14.66 9.93 -4.02
N PHE A 618 -14.25 8.70 -4.31
CA PHE A 618 -14.93 7.49 -3.86
C PHE A 618 -14.05 6.25 -4.09
N ARG A 619 -14.36 5.19 -3.35
CA ARG A 619 -13.95 3.82 -3.66
C ARG A 619 -15.18 3.00 -4.04
N PRO A 620 -15.10 2.09 -5.03
CA PRO A 620 -16.22 1.23 -5.37
C PRO A 620 -16.53 0.24 -4.25
N GLY A 621 -17.76 -0.23 -4.17
CA GLY A 621 -18.17 -1.31 -3.32
C GLY A 621 -17.58 -2.67 -3.74
N GLY A 622 -17.88 -3.72 -3.00
CA GLY A 622 -17.39 -5.06 -3.28
C GLY A 622 -18.15 -6.14 -2.52
N PHE A 623 -17.56 -7.34 -2.47
CA PHE A 623 -18.19 -8.53 -1.90
C PHE A 623 -17.40 -9.09 -0.74
N ASN A 624 -18.11 -9.72 0.20
CA ASN A 624 -17.57 -10.54 1.26
C ASN A 624 -17.66 -12.02 0.87
N GLN A 625 -16.67 -12.80 1.29
CA GLN A 625 -16.58 -14.21 0.92
C GLN A 625 -17.44 -15.12 1.80
N ASN A 626 -17.68 -14.71 3.03
CA ASN A 626 -18.44 -15.42 4.06
C ASN A 626 -19.82 -14.80 4.30
N GLY A 627 -20.35 -14.10 3.30
CA GLY A 627 -21.65 -13.42 3.39
C GLY A 627 -22.81 -14.38 3.64
N GLY A 628 -23.67 -14.04 4.60
CA GLY A 628 -24.83 -14.85 5.01
C GLY A 628 -24.58 -15.76 6.20
N THR A 629 -23.36 -15.83 6.76
CA THR A 629 -23.06 -16.56 7.99
C THR A 629 -23.75 -15.92 9.20
N GLU A 630 -24.16 -16.78 10.15
CA GLU A 630 -24.96 -16.40 11.32
C GLU A 630 -24.07 -16.10 12.52
N HIS A 631 -24.27 -14.95 13.15
CA HIS A 631 -23.47 -14.49 14.27
C HIS A 631 -24.30 -13.77 15.33
N ALA A 632 -23.68 -13.52 16.50
CA ALA A 632 -24.25 -12.75 17.61
C ALA A 632 -25.59 -13.36 18.10
N LEU A 633 -25.53 -14.50 18.78
CA LEU A 633 -26.72 -15.13 19.32
C LEU A 633 -27.51 -14.17 20.23
N GLY A 634 -28.81 -14.12 20.02
CA GLY A 634 -29.75 -13.42 20.87
C GLY A 634 -30.09 -14.23 22.14
N THR A 635 -30.86 -13.62 23.05
CA THR A 635 -31.38 -14.28 24.26
C THR A 635 -32.39 -15.40 23.95
N ASP A 636 -32.86 -15.43 22.71
CA ASP A 636 -33.75 -16.48 22.16
C ASP A 636 -32.99 -17.65 21.51
N GLY A 637 -31.64 -17.58 21.49
CA GLY A 637 -30.78 -18.59 20.88
C GLY A 637 -30.74 -18.53 19.36
N VAL A 638 -31.31 -17.47 18.76
CA VAL A 638 -31.26 -17.22 17.33
C VAL A 638 -30.17 -16.22 17.04
N ALA A 639 -29.41 -16.42 15.96
CA ALA A 639 -28.42 -15.44 15.49
C ALA A 639 -29.11 -14.12 15.11
N GLN A 640 -28.58 -13.01 15.55
CA GLN A 640 -29.11 -11.68 15.29
C GLN A 640 -28.50 -11.06 14.06
N TYR A 641 -27.27 -11.45 13.68
CA TYR A 641 -26.52 -10.82 12.61
C TYR A 641 -26.12 -11.83 11.54
N LEU A 642 -26.54 -11.55 10.31
CA LEU A 642 -26.06 -12.23 9.11
C LEU A 642 -24.99 -11.35 8.48
N LEU A 643 -23.81 -11.89 8.25
CA LEU A 643 -22.74 -11.13 7.59
C LEU A 643 -23.21 -10.61 6.21
N PRO A 644 -22.98 -9.35 5.87
CA PRO A 644 -23.39 -8.80 4.60
C PRO A 644 -22.63 -9.48 3.45
N LYS A 645 -23.33 -9.80 2.36
CA LYS A 645 -22.71 -10.38 1.15
C LYS A 645 -21.88 -9.35 0.39
N SER A 646 -22.20 -8.07 0.54
CA SER A 646 -21.55 -6.97 -0.16
C SER A 646 -21.47 -5.74 0.74
N TYR A 647 -20.60 -4.83 0.38
CA TYR A 647 -20.48 -3.49 0.96
C TYR A 647 -20.56 -2.44 -0.15
N LEU A 648 -21.01 -1.26 0.21
CA LEU A 648 -21.27 -0.17 -0.71
C LEU A 648 -20.03 0.71 -0.92
N SER A 649 -20.05 1.54 -1.95
CA SER A 649 -19.06 2.60 -2.13
C SER A 649 -19.11 3.60 -0.98
N ASP A 650 -17.95 4.14 -0.61
CA ASP A 650 -17.86 5.33 0.25
C ASP A 650 -17.73 6.61 -0.59
N LYS A 651 -17.74 7.74 0.08
CA LYS A 651 -17.76 9.03 -0.60
C LYS A 651 -17.00 10.07 0.21
N LEU A 652 -16.05 10.72 -0.45
CA LEU A 652 -15.37 11.89 0.07
C LEU A 652 -15.85 13.16 -0.63
N THR A 653 -16.15 14.20 0.16
CA THR A 653 -16.48 15.54 -0.33
C THR A 653 -15.55 16.54 0.32
N ASN A 654 -14.76 17.24 -0.49
CA ASN A 654 -13.79 18.24 -0.07
C ASN A 654 -14.26 19.66 -0.41
N ASN A 655 -14.02 20.59 0.50
CA ASN A 655 -14.08 22.03 0.28
C ASN A 655 -12.74 22.62 0.74
N GLU A 656 -12.03 23.29 -0.14
CA GLU A 656 -10.68 23.75 0.05
C GLU A 656 -10.50 25.18 -0.43
N ILE A 657 -9.80 25.98 0.36
CA ILE A 657 -9.28 27.28 -0.05
C ILE A 657 -7.77 27.20 0.02
N GLY A 658 -7.10 27.47 -1.08
CA GLY A 658 -5.65 27.43 -1.14
C GLY A 658 -5.06 28.69 -1.76
N TRP A 659 -3.75 28.83 -1.58
CA TRP A 659 -2.95 29.90 -2.15
C TRP A 659 -1.64 29.37 -2.69
N LYS A 660 -1.16 30.02 -3.75
CA LYS A 660 0.19 29.84 -4.30
C LYS A 660 0.76 31.21 -4.60
N THR A 661 1.92 31.49 -4.01
CA THR A 661 2.49 32.82 -4.14
C THR A 661 4.01 32.76 -4.19
N GLU A 662 4.58 33.67 -4.97
CA GLU A 662 6.01 33.89 -5.10
C GLU A 662 6.35 35.31 -4.73
N PHE A 663 7.48 35.49 -4.06
CA PHE A 663 7.96 36.77 -3.57
C PHE A 663 9.44 36.99 -3.97
N PHE A 664 9.87 38.24 -3.96
CA PHE A 664 11.27 38.63 -4.13
C PHE A 664 11.87 38.11 -5.44
N ASP A 665 11.20 38.36 -6.56
CA ASP A 665 11.63 37.94 -7.91
C ASP A 665 11.84 36.40 -7.95
N HIS A 666 10.84 35.63 -7.55
CA HIS A 666 10.81 34.16 -7.51
C HIS A 666 11.87 33.53 -6.59
N ARG A 667 12.37 34.24 -5.59
CA ARG A 667 13.29 33.70 -4.58
C ARG A 667 12.60 32.97 -3.44
N LEU A 668 11.35 33.28 -3.16
CA LEU A 668 10.56 32.67 -2.10
C LEU A 668 9.20 32.23 -2.65
N GLN A 669 8.90 30.96 -2.51
CA GLN A 669 7.62 30.37 -2.87
C GLN A 669 6.92 29.93 -1.59
N TRP A 670 5.64 30.32 -1.41
CA TRP A 670 4.80 29.92 -0.30
C TRP A 670 3.44 29.43 -0.81
N ASN A 671 3.19 28.13 -0.62
CA ASN A 671 1.96 27.51 -1.01
C ASN A 671 1.25 26.94 0.22
N GLY A 672 -0.08 26.80 0.16
CA GLY A 672 -0.81 26.14 1.21
C GLY A 672 -2.30 26.03 0.91
N ALA A 673 -2.98 25.27 1.75
CA ALA A 673 -4.43 25.09 1.69
C ALA A 673 -5.03 24.88 3.08
N VAL A 674 -6.26 25.33 3.23
CA VAL A 674 -7.15 25.01 4.35
C VAL A 674 -8.31 24.21 3.78
N TYR A 675 -8.57 23.04 4.37
CA TYR A 675 -9.58 22.12 3.85
C TYR A 675 -10.55 21.64 4.91
N ARG A 676 -11.72 21.24 4.42
CA ARG A 676 -12.75 20.53 5.17
C ARG A 676 -13.27 19.39 4.30
N GLU A 677 -13.15 18.18 4.80
CA GLU A 677 -13.54 16.95 4.13
C GLU A 677 -14.61 16.23 4.95
N ASN A 678 -15.71 15.83 4.28
CA ASN A 678 -16.69 14.91 4.84
C ASN A 678 -16.49 13.56 4.15
N TRP A 679 -16.21 12.53 4.96
CA TRP A 679 -16.04 11.16 4.50
C TRP A 679 -17.20 10.33 5.01
N ASP A 680 -18.09 10.00 4.11
CA ASP A 680 -19.39 9.41 4.41
C ASP A 680 -19.41 7.93 4.01
N ASN A 681 -20.11 7.11 4.79
CA ASN A 681 -20.33 5.68 4.52
C ASN A 681 -19.02 4.90 4.38
N VAL A 682 -18.08 5.15 5.29
CA VAL A 682 -16.69 4.68 5.19
C VAL A 682 -16.61 3.17 5.16
N GLN A 683 -15.90 2.64 4.16
CA GLN A 683 -15.58 1.22 4.09
C GLN A 683 -14.54 0.86 5.15
N VAL A 684 -14.84 -0.13 5.96
CA VAL A 684 -13.97 -0.64 7.01
C VAL A 684 -13.84 -2.15 6.92
N ALA A 685 -12.64 -2.66 7.16
CA ALA A 685 -12.45 -4.07 7.48
C ALA A 685 -12.89 -4.28 8.94
N PHE A 686 -14.01 -4.93 9.10
CA PHE A 686 -14.58 -5.15 10.40
C PHE A 686 -14.05 -6.43 11.01
N PHE A 687 -13.54 -6.32 12.23
CA PHE A 687 -13.06 -7.46 12.99
C PHE A 687 -13.45 -7.28 14.46
N ASP A 688 -14.43 -8.04 14.91
CA ASP A 688 -14.85 -8.08 16.31
C ASP A 688 -15.12 -9.53 16.73
N PRO A 689 -14.07 -10.25 17.19
CA PRO A 689 -14.21 -11.66 17.56
C PRO A 689 -15.22 -11.91 18.68
N GLY A 690 -15.45 -10.95 19.55
CA GLY A 690 -16.45 -11.06 20.60
C GLY A 690 -17.89 -11.06 20.09
N LEU A 691 -18.11 -10.50 18.92
CA LEU A 691 -19.44 -10.30 18.32
C LEU A 691 -19.70 -11.25 17.15
N VAL A 692 -18.76 -11.35 16.23
CA VAL A 692 -18.90 -12.07 14.95
C VAL A 692 -17.94 -13.26 14.80
N GLY A 693 -17.19 -13.62 15.85
CA GLY A 693 -16.16 -14.65 15.75
C GLY A 693 -14.88 -14.14 15.10
N ASN A 694 -13.93 -15.04 14.89
CA ASN A 694 -12.62 -14.73 14.31
C ASN A 694 -12.71 -14.57 12.79
N ILE A 695 -13.51 -13.61 12.34
CA ILE A 695 -13.81 -13.38 10.92
C ILE A 695 -13.58 -11.90 10.59
N PHE A 696 -12.84 -11.66 9.52
CA PHE A 696 -12.78 -10.37 8.84
C PHE A 696 -13.85 -10.30 7.75
N TYR A 697 -14.55 -9.18 7.69
CA TYR A 697 -15.43 -8.84 6.57
C TYR A 697 -15.47 -7.33 6.36
N ASN A 698 -15.79 -6.92 5.16
CA ASN A 698 -15.90 -5.50 4.84
C ASN A 698 -17.33 -5.01 5.01
N THR A 699 -17.49 -3.85 5.59
CA THR A 699 -18.79 -3.21 5.77
C THR A 699 -18.64 -1.70 5.67
N ASN A 700 -19.77 -1.01 5.58
CA ASN A 700 -19.81 0.44 5.71
C ASN A 700 -20.14 0.78 7.17
N GLY A 701 -19.30 1.61 7.78
CA GLY A 701 -19.36 1.90 9.21
C GLY A 701 -19.61 3.37 9.51
N GLN A 702 -18.63 3.98 10.13
CA GLN A 702 -18.66 5.36 10.62
C GLN A 702 -18.53 6.40 9.51
N ASP A 703 -18.85 7.64 9.83
CA ASP A 703 -18.53 8.82 9.02
C ASP A 703 -17.49 9.68 9.74
N PHE A 704 -16.69 10.41 8.98
CA PHE A 704 -15.68 11.32 9.53
C PHE A 704 -15.82 12.73 8.98
N LEU A 705 -15.54 13.70 9.85
CA LEU A 705 -15.25 15.07 9.47
C LEU A 705 -13.76 15.34 9.69
N ILE A 706 -13.07 15.74 8.62
CA ILE A 706 -11.65 16.05 8.64
C ILE A 706 -11.47 17.52 8.30
N LYS A 707 -10.60 18.20 9.05
CA LYS A 707 -10.23 19.60 8.84
C LYS A 707 -8.75 19.76 9.02
N GLY A 708 -8.14 20.59 8.21
CA GLY A 708 -6.73 20.82 8.33
C GLY A 708 -6.21 22.03 7.58
N ILE A 709 -4.94 22.27 7.81
CA ILE A 709 -4.12 23.22 7.07
C ILE A 709 -2.83 22.54 6.70
N GLU A 710 -2.42 22.73 5.47
CA GLU A 710 -1.13 22.28 4.94
C GLU A 710 -0.42 23.46 4.27
N THR A 711 0.89 23.50 4.39
CA THR A 711 1.69 24.59 3.83
C THR A 711 3.09 24.12 3.48
N SER A 712 3.66 24.71 2.43
CA SER A 712 5.05 24.51 2.02
C SER A 712 5.70 25.85 1.71
N LEU A 713 6.97 25.95 2.08
CA LEU A 713 7.80 27.12 1.89
C LEU A 713 9.13 26.67 1.26
N VAL A 714 9.52 27.30 0.16
CA VAL A 714 10.83 27.09 -0.47
C VAL A 714 11.44 28.47 -0.70
N GLY A 715 12.65 28.69 -0.23
CA GLY A 715 13.29 29.99 -0.38
C GLY A 715 14.77 29.91 -0.61
N ARG A 716 15.27 30.71 -1.55
CA ARG A 716 16.69 31.05 -1.74
C ARG A 716 17.03 32.29 -0.92
N VAL A 717 17.48 32.05 0.31
CA VAL A 717 17.68 33.13 1.31
C VAL A 717 18.86 34.01 0.95
N VAL A 718 19.95 33.40 0.54
CA VAL A 718 21.16 34.02 -0.06
C VAL A 718 21.62 33.12 -1.18
N SER A 719 22.55 33.66 -2.02
CA SER A 719 23.11 32.86 -3.11
C SER A 719 23.68 31.55 -2.58
N GLY A 720 23.22 30.44 -3.15
CA GLY A 720 23.61 29.09 -2.78
C GLY A 720 22.86 28.50 -1.58
N LEU A 721 22.11 29.27 -0.74
CA LEU A 721 21.36 28.72 0.38
C LEU A 721 19.88 28.57 0.05
N THR A 722 19.42 27.33 -0.04
CA THR A 722 18.02 26.98 -0.19
C THR A 722 17.48 26.42 1.13
N LEU A 723 16.40 27.00 1.63
CA LEU A 723 15.63 26.49 2.76
C LEU A 723 14.29 25.97 2.24
N GLN A 724 13.89 24.80 2.71
CA GLN A 724 12.60 24.20 2.40
C GLN A 724 11.93 23.73 3.67
N GLY A 725 10.64 23.96 3.77
CA GLY A 725 9.83 23.48 4.87
C GLY A 725 8.44 23.13 4.37
N ALA A 726 7.87 22.08 4.91
CA ALA A 726 6.47 21.73 4.72
C ALA A 726 5.89 21.30 6.07
N ALA A 727 4.63 21.67 6.32
CA ALA A 727 3.95 21.32 7.56
C ALA A 727 2.46 21.11 7.32
N SER A 728 1.87 20.23 8.11
CA SER A 728 0.43 20.02 8.15
C SER A 728 -0.07 19.93 9.58
N TRP A 729 -1.25 20.49 9.81
CA TRP A 729 -2.05 20.23 10.98
C TRP A 729 -3.40 19.66 10.54
N ASN A 730 -3.74 18.48 11.05
CA ASN A 730 -4.92 17.74 10.65
C ASN A 730 -5.73 17.32 11.87
N GLN A 731 -7.03 17.51 11.84
CA GLN A 731 -7.96 17.04 12.85
C GLN A 731 -9.08 16.24 12.19
N SER A 732 -9.07 14.95 12.43
CA SER A 732 -10.18 14.06 12.07
C SER A 732 -11.04 13.76 13.29
N ARG A 733 -12.33 13.59 13.08
CA ARG A 733 -13.25 13.14 14.12
C ARG A 733 -14.40 12.34 13.54
N GLN A 734 -14.74 11.26 14.18
CA GLN A 734 -15.91 10.45 13.88
C GLN A 734 -17.20 11.25 14.18
N THR A 735 -18.09 11.35 13.20
CA THR A 735 -19.35 12.10 13.30
C THR A 735 -20.56 11.20 13.38
N ASN A 736 -20.42 9.94 12.97
CA ASN A 736 -21.46 8.93 13.06
C ASN A 736 -20.85 7.63 13.59
N SER A 737 -21.58 6.91 14.45
CA SER A 737 -21.17 5.61 15.00
C SER A 737 -22.38 4.70 14.97
N PRO A 738 -22.65 4.05 13.82
CA PRO A 738 -23.83 3.18 13.71
C PRO A 738 -23.72 1.98 14.62
N GLN A 739 -24.87 1.50 15.11
CA GLN A 739 -24.98 0.20 15.77
C GLN A 739 -25.21 -0.87 14.70
N LEU A 740 -24.73 -2.09 14.95
CA LEU A 740 -25.17 -3.22 14.14
C LEU A 740 -26.66 -3.45 14.37
N ILE A 741 -27.36 -3.68 13.28
CA ILE A 741 -28.79 -3.93 13.28
C ILE A 741 -29.01 -5.43 13.14
N ASP A 742 -29.91 -5.98 13.93
CA ASP A 742 -30.39 -7.35 13.75
C ASP A 742 -31.03 -7.46 12.37
N ASN A 743 -30.34 -8.15 11.46
CA ASN A 743 -30.75 -8.31 10.06
C ASN A 743 -31.20 -9.75 9.75
N ASN A 744 -31.32 -10.61 10.78
CA ASN A 744 -31.84 -11.96 10.61
C ASN A 744 -33.38 -12.00 10.75
N PRO A 745 -34.14 -12.26 9.69
CA PRO A 745 -35.59 -12.32 9.76
C PRO A 745 -36.14 -13.37 10.73
N ALA A 746 -35.32 -14.35 11.14
CA ALA A 746 -35.71 -15.40 12.10
C ALA A 746 -35.61 -14.91 13.55
N SER A 747 -34.90 -13.81 13.80
CA SER A 747 -34.73 -13.24 15.13
C SER A 747 -35.98 -12.47 15.59
N ASN A 748 -36.30 -12.56 16.88
CA ASN A 748 -37.36 -11.76 17.52
C ASN A 748 -37.05 -10.26 17.57
N ASN A 749 -35.80 -9.86 17.31
CA ASN A 749 -35.34 -8.50 17.36
C ASN A 749 -35.04 -7.93 15.97
N TYR A 750 -35.45 -8.60 14.91
CA TYR A 750 -35.25 -8.14 13.53
C TYR A 750 -35.54 -6.64 13.35
N GLY A 751 -34.62 -5.94 12.74
CA GLY A 751 -34.66 -4.50 12.50
C GLY A 751 -34.33 -3.60 13.69
N LYS A 752 -33.98 -4.17 14.85
CA LYS A 752 -33.55 -3.41 16.04
C LYS A 752 -32.02 -3.43 16.20
N PRO A 753 -31.45 -2.46 16.91
CA PRO A 753 -30.05 -2.52 17.28
C PRO A 753 -29.70 -3.74 18.10
N ILE A 754 -28.58 -4.38 17.80
CA ILE A 754 -28.03 -5.48 18.58
C ILE A 754 -27.42 -4.88 19.85
N THR A 755 -27.99 -5.21 21.00
CA THR A 755 -27.56 -4.68 22.30
C THR A 755 -26.96 -5.74 23.23
N THR A 756 -27.11 -7.02 22.86
CA THR A 756 -26.60 -8.15 23.63
C THR A 756 -26.10 -9.24 22.69
N ASN A 757 -25.03 -9.91 23.09
CA ASN A 757 -24.50 -11.09 22.44
C ASN A 757 -24.43 -12.24 23.44
N CYS A 758 -25.05 -13.37 23.11
CA CYS A 758 -25.18 -14.57 23.94
C CYS A 758 -24.33 -15.75 23.42
N ASN A 759 -23.37 -15.52 22.56
CA ASN A 759 -22.43 -16.58 22.13
C ASN A 759 -21.69 -17.20 23.31
N LEU A 760 -21.52 -16.42 24.37
CA LEU A 760 -20.96 -16.88 25.65
C LEU A 760 -21.95 -16.59 26.78
N ALA A 761 -22.03 -17.48 27.75
CA ALA A 761 -22.83 -17.26 28.98
C ALA A 761 -21.94 -16.69 30.11
N PRO A 762 -22.36 -15.61 30.81
CA PRO A 762 -23.60 -14.84 30.60
C PRO A 762 -23.51 -13.96 29.34
N CYS A 763 -24.67 -13.64 28.75
CA CYS A 763 -24.76 -12.72 27.64
C CYS A 763 -24.05 -11.38 27.95
N VAL A 764 -23.30 -10.86 27.02
CA VAL A 764 -22.55 -9.62 27.17
C VAL A 764 -23.24 -8.44 26.47
N PRO A 765 -23.21 -7.23 27.04
CA PRO A 765 -23.71 -6.05 26.34
C PRO A 765 -22.88 -5.74 25.09
N VAL A 766 -23.55 -5.40 24.00
CA VAL A 766 -22.91 -4.91 22.75
C VAL A 766 -23.08 -3.39 22.68
N THR A 767 -21.97 -2.70 22.56
CA THR A 767 -21.91 -1.27 22.24
C THR A 767 -21.68 -1.08 20.76
N SER A 768 -21.69 0.18 20.26
CA SER A 768 -21.33 0.41 18.86
C SER A 768 -19.93 -0.11 18.57
N PRO A 769 -19.76 -1.04 17.62
CA PRO A 769 -18.46 -1.65 17.32
C PRO A 769 -17.51 -0.70 16.59
N PHE A 770 -18.03 0.41 16.06
CA PHE A 770 -17.26 1.42 15.34
C PHE A 770 -16.69 2.50 16.26
N GLY A 771 -16.81 2.34 17.58
CA GLY A 771 -16.23 3.25 18.55
C GLY A 771 -17.06 4.51 18.82
N PRO A 772 -16.65 5.33 19.79
CA PRO A 772 -17.40 6.51 20.22
C PRO A 772 -17.26 7.68 19.25
N LEU A 773 -18.30 8.52 19.22
CA LEU A 773 -18.29 9.79 18.49
C LEU A 773 -17.12 10.66 18.95
N GLY A 774 -16.51 11.36 17.99
CA GLY A 774 -15.37 12.24 18.25
C GLY A 774 -14.00 11.54 18.20
N SER A 775 -13.96 10.21 18.04
CA SER A 775 -12.70 9.46 17.85
C SER A 775 -11.96 9.96 16.60
N PRO A 776 -10.63 10.07 16.63
CA PRO A 776 -9.85 10.35 15.43
C PRO A 776 -9.88 9.15 14.47
N SER A 777 -9.65 9.40 13.19
CA SER A 777 -9.39 8.34 12.20
C SER A 777 -8.06 7.63 12.51
N ALA A 778 -7.90 6.43 11.99
CA ALA A 778 -6.67 5.65 12.14
C ALA A 778 -5.49 6.32 11.39
N ASN A 779 -4.27 6.05 11.83
CA ASN A 779 -3.02 6.46 11.16
C ASN A 779 -2.98 7.96 10.76
N SER A 780 -3.65 8.80 11.55
CA SER A 780 -3.85 10.23 11.30
C SER A 780 -3.14 11.07 12.37
N PRO A 781 -1.84 11.33 12.23
CA PRO A 781 -1.13 12.22 13.15
C PRO A 781 -1.62 13.66 13.00
N PRO A 782 -1.86 14.37 14.11
CA PRO A 782 -2.38 15.74 14.07
C PRO A 782 -1.36 16.77 13.59
N LEU A 783 -0.09 16.50 13.72
CA LEU A 783 0.99 17.42 13.30
C LEU A 783 2.10 16.62 12.60
N GLN A 784 2.45 17.08 11.42
CA GLN A 784 3.61 16.59 10.68
C GLN A 784 4.36 17.78 10.10
N PHE A 785 5.68 17.70 10.05
CA PHE A 785 6.49 18.68 9.33
C PHE A 785 7.80 18.09 8.83
N SER A 786 8.34 18.70 7.79
CA SER A 786 9.68 18.45 7.26
C SER A 786 10.40 19.79 7.06
N LEU A 787 11.68 19.83 7.40
CA LEU A 787 12.54 21.01 7.24
C LEU A 787 13.84 20.55 6.60
N ARG A 788 14.34 21.33 5.64
CA ARG A 788 15.61 21.06 4.95
C ARG A 788 16.34 22.35 4.66
N GLY A 789 17.64 22.36 4.90
CA GLY A 789 18.56 23.42 4.50
C GLY A 789 19.67 22.84 3.66
N ARG A 790 19.93 23.44 2.48
CA ARG A 790 21.00 23.07 1.57
C ARG A 790 21.80 24.30 1.17
N TYR A 791 23.12 24.23 1.34
CA TYR A 791 24.04 25.26 0.93
C TYR A 791 24.99 24.72 -0.12
N GLU A 792 25.03 25.37 -1.27
CA GLU A 792 25.84 25.04 -2.44
C GLU A 792 26.73 26.24 -2.79
N TRP A 793 27.97 26.00 -3.20
CA TRP A 793 28.87 27.05 -3.60
C TRP A 793 29.83 26.58 -4.70
N ASP A 794 30.34 27.47 -5.48
CA ASP A 794 31.31 27.16 -6.53
C ASP A 794 32.72 27.51 -6.09
N ILE A 795 33.68 26.59 -6.29
CA ILE A 795 35.09 26.80 -6.05
C ILE A 795 35.94 26.07 -7.07
N ALA A 796 36.67 26.80 -7.88
CA ALA A 796 37.59 26.27 -8.89
C ALA A 796 36.94 25.27 -9.87
N GLY A 797 35.69 25.49 -10.25
CA GLY A 797 34.92 24.63 -11.15
C GLY A 797 34.36 23.37 -10.48
N TYR A 798 34.40 23.29 -9.16
CA TYR A 798 33.67 22.29 -8.35
C TYR A 798 32.46 22.96 -7.68
N SER A 799 31.37 22.24 -7.58
CA SER A 799 30.16 22.68 -6.88
C SER A 799 29.91 21.77 -5.63
N PRO A 800 30.64 22.06 -4.53
CA PRO A 800 30.38 21.37 -3.28
C PRO A 800 29.08 21.82 -2.64
N TYR A 801 28.50 20.94 -1.79
CA TYR A 801 27.31 21.25 -1.03
C TYR A 801 27.31 20.57 0.36
N VAL A 802 26.54 21.16 1.26
CA VAL A 802 26.12 20.54 2.52
C VAL A 802 24.61 20.65 2.66
N GLN A 803 23.98 19.63 3.21
CA GLN A 803 22.56 19.58 3.41
C GLN A 803 22.24 18.96 4.78
N VAL A 804 21.24 19.50 5.46
CA VAL A 804 20.68 18.94 6.70
C VAL A 804 19.17 18.92 6.59
N GLY A 805 18.55 17.92 7.21
CA GLY A 805 17.12 17.75 7.23
C GLY A 805 16.62 17.24 8.58
N ALA A 806 15.35 17.56 8.87
CA ALA A 806 14.62 17.04 10.02
C ALA A 806 13.16 16.79 9.62
N THR A 807 12.61 15.69 10.07
CA THR A 807 11.18 15.38 9.91
C THR A 807 10.56 15.07 11.26
N HIS A 808 9.27 15.36 11.40
CA HIS A 808 8.49 15.05 12.58
C HIS A 808 7.15 14.45 12.18
N ASN A 809 6.79 13.36 12.84
CA ASN A 809 5.48 12.73 12.74
C ASN A 809 4.85 12.68 14.13
N GLY A 810 3.65 13.27 14.28
CA GLY A 810 2.90 13.28 15.52
C GLY A 810 2.40 11.88 15.88
N HIS A 811 1.86 11.72 17.09
CA HIS A 811 1.25 10.47 17.51
C HIS A 811 -0.02 10.16 16.69
N SER A 812 -0.30 8.89 16.52
CA SER A 812 -1.53 8.40 15.86
C SER A 812 -2.00 7.10 16.50
N PHE A 813 -3.17 6.62 16.06
CA PHE A 813 -3.73 5.35 16.53
C PHE A 813 -3.92 4.40 15.35
N THR A 814 -3.76 3.10 15.61
CA THR A 814 -3.88 2.08 14.57
C THR A 814 -5.31 1.89 14.06
N GLN A 815 -6.30 2.21 14.90
CA GLN A 815 -7.72 2.12 14.57
C GLN A 815 -8.51 3.31 15.09
N ALA A 816 -9.62 3.62 14.42
CA ALA A 816 -10.48 4.75 14.74
C ALA A 816 -11.27 4.59 16.04
N GLY A 817 -11.81 3.40 16.28
CA GLY A 817 -12.68 3.11 17.42
C GLY A 817 -11.96 2.65 18.69
N ALA A 818 -12.72 2.46 19.76
CA ALA A 818 -12.27 1.68 20.89
C ALA A 818 -12.27 0.18 20.51
N ASN A 819 -11.38 -0.61 21.10
CA ASN A 819 -11.43 -2.07 20.90
C ASN A 819 -12.63 -2.65 21.63
N PRO A 820 -13.30 -3.64 21.04
CA PRO A 820 -14.33 -4.38 21.76
C PRO A 820 -13.74 -5.08 23.00
N PRO A 821 -14.51 -5.17 24.09
CA PRO A 821 -14.07 -5.91 25.26
C PRO A 821 -13.98 -7.41 24.93
N LEU A 822 -12.85 -8.02 25.19
CA LEU A 822 -12.69 -9.45 25.12
C LEU A 822 -13.31 -10.08 26.37
N ASN A 823 -14.16 -11.09 26.21
CA ASN A 823 -14.76 -11.89 27.28
C ASN A 823 -15.53 -11.07 28.34
N GLY A 824 -16.28 -10.04 27.93
CA GLY A 824 -17.12 -9.26 28.85
C GLY A 824 -16.37 -8.34 29.82
N THR A 825 -15.06 -8.24 29.73
CA THR A 825 -14.29 -7.26 30.50
C THR A 825 -14.33 -5.90 29.82
N VAL A 826 -15.01 -4.96 30.44
CA VAL A 826 -15.06 -3.57 29.98
C VAL A 826 -13.66 -2.97 30.06
N GLY A 827 -13.14 -2.49 28.92
CA GLY A 827 -12.25 -1.35 29.02
C GLY A 827 -10.81 -1.47 28.57
N THR A 828 -10.33 -2.49 27.89
CA THR A 828 -9.03 -2.39 27.23
C THR A 828 -9.10 -2.83 25.77
N SER A 829 -8.93 -1.83 24.96
CA SER A 829 -8.75 -1.93 23.51
C SER A 829 -7.53 -2.77 23.19
N ARG A 830 -7.69 -3.98 22.63
CA ARG A 830 -6.56 -4.85 22.26
C ARG A 830 -6.05 -4.64 20.84
N TYR A 831 -6.75 -3.84 20.05
CA TYR A 831 -6.39 -3.59 18.63
C TYR A 831 -6.06 -2.14 18.34
N ARG A 832 -6.42 -1.24 19.25
CA ARG A 832 -6.10 0.18 19.12
C ARG A 832 -4.85 0.48 19.91
N PHE A 833 -3.73 0.60 19.20
CA PHE A 833 -2.45 0.99 19.77
C PHE A 833 -2.12 2.41 19.36
N GLU A 834 -1.38 3.09 20.21
CA GLU A 834 -0.78 4.37 19.88
C GLU A 834 0.56 4.15 19.19
N ASN A 835 0.75 4.80 18.04
CA ASN A 835 2.04 5.02 17.43
C ASN A 835 2.59 6.32 18.03
N PRO A 836 3.65 6.28 18.85
CA PRO A 836 4.23 7.48 19.46
C PRO A 836 4.75 8.45 18.42
N ALA A 837 4.74 9.75 18.77
CA ALA A 837 5.38 10.75 17.95
C ALA A 837 6.90 10.53 17.86
N TYR A 838 7.48 10.82 16.69
CA TYR A 838 8.91 10.68 16.48
C TYR A 838 9.47 11.78 15.58
N SER A 839 10.78 11.97 15.64
CA SER A 839 11.52 12.84 14.72
C SER A 839 12.75 12.14 14.19
N THR A 840 13.09 12.43 12.94
CA THR A 840 14.31 11.93 12.31
C THR A 840 15.18 13.08 11.84
N PHE A 841 16.49 12.84 11.79
CA PHE A 841 17.49 13.79 11.32
C PHE A 841 18.34 13.14 10.24
N GLU A 842 18.67 13.91 9.23
CA GLU A 842 19.49 13.49 8.13
C GLU A 842 20.50 14.57 7.74
N ALA A 843 21.61 14.17 7.16
CA ALA A 843 22.59 15.09 6.61
C ALA A 843 23.27 14.45 5.40
N SER A 844 23.67 15.31 4.46
CA SER A 844 24.51 14.90 3.34
C SER A 844 25.48 15.99 2.97
N CYS A 845 26.59 15.59 2.37
CA CYS A 845 27.53 16.49 1.73
C CYS A 845 28.07 15.83 0.47
N GLY A 846 28.46 16.64 -0.47
CA GLY A 846 28.99 16.12 -1.73
C GLY A 846 29.62 17.19 -2.58
N VAL A 847 30.09 16.77 -3.73
CA VAL A 847 30.70 17.64 -4.72
C VAL A 847 30.31 17.19 -6.12
N ALA A 848 29.95 18.14 -6.94
CA ALA A 848 29.76 17.94 -8.38
C ALA A 848 30.87 18.62 -9.15
N LYS A 849 31.27 18.03 -10.28
CA LYS A 849 32.16 18.66 -11.27
C LYS A 849 31.89 18.08 -12.64
N ASP A 850 31.60 18.96 -13.61
CA ASP A 850 31.34 18.56 -15.00
C ASP A 850 30.34 17.37 -15.05
N SER A 851 30.82 16.19 -15.37
CA SER A 851 30.04 14.97 -15.60
C SER A 851 29.84 14.07 -14.37
N TRP A 852 30.43 14.37 -13.21
CA TRP A 852 30.36 13.49 -12.08
C TRP A 852 29.88 14.17 -10.79
N ILE A 853 29.24 13.37 -9.93
CA ILE A 853 28.78 13.79 -8.60
C ILE A 853 29.22 12.71 -7.60
N PHE A 854 29.85 13.14 -6.53
CA PHE A 854 30.13 12.32 -5.37
C PHE A 854 29.35 12.84 -4.17
N ASN A 855 28.66 11.93 -3.48
CA ASN A 855 27.78 12.24 -2.34
C ASN A 855 28.09 11.30 -1.17
N VAL A 856 28.08 11.85 0.05
CA VAL A 856 28.06 11.11 1.31
C VAL A 856 26.81 11.52 2.07
N TYR A 857 26.07 10.55 2.58
CA TYR A 857 24.81 10.81 3.26
C TYR A 857 24.66 9.98 4.54
N GLY A 858 23.86 10.49 5.45
CA GLY A 858 23.43 9.82 6.65
C GLY A 858 21.94 10.02 6.88
N GLU A 859 21.22 8.93 7.04
CA GLU A 859 19.77 8.89 7.30
C GLU A 859 19.54 8.39 8.72
N ASN A 860 18.44 8.83 9.35
CA ASN A 860 18.11 8.50 10.74
C ASN A 860 19.32 8.65 11.66
N LEU A 861 19.97 9.81 11.65
CA LEU A 861 21.21 10.08 12.37
C LEU A 861 21.10 9.84 13.88
N SER A 862 19.91 10.04 14.46
CA SER A 862 19.60 9.73 15.85
C SER A 862 19.55 8.22 16.15
N ASN A 863 19.57 7.37 15.12
CA ASN A 863 19.37 5.92 15.23
C ASN A 863 18.08 5.57 15.99
N SER A 864 17.00 6.31 15.72
CA SER A 864 15.70 6.09 16.32
C SER A 864 15.10 4.78 15.78
N ASN A 865 14.55 3.96 16.67
CA ASN A 865 13.78 2.75 16.38
C ASN A 865 12.27 2.96 16.62
N ALA A 866 11.81 4.21 16.53
CA ALA A 866 10.40 4.52 16.72
C ALA A 866 9.52 3.69 15.77
N SER A 867 8.39 3.24 16.27
CA SER A 867 7.39 2.55 15.46
C SER A 867 6.70 3.54 14.54
N THR A 868 6.70 3.24 13.25
CA THR A 868 5.96 4.01 12.24
C THR A 868 4.54 3.49 12.07
N PHE A 869 4.34 2.21 12.35
CA PHE A 869 3.07 1.51 12.23
C PHE A 869 3.03 0.33 13.21
N VAL A 870 1.84 0.02 13.75
CA VAL A 870 1.59 -1.20 14.53
C VAL A 870 0.49 -1.98 13.86
N SER A 871 0.80 -3.16 13.38
CA SER A 871 -0.18 -4.15 12.94
C SER A 871 -0.60 -5.00 14.15
N THR A 872 -1.87 -5.36 14.16
CA THR A 872 -2.46 -6.27 15.16
C THR A 872 -3.17 -7.41 14.48
N ASP A 873 -2.74 -7.71 13.26
CA ASP A 873 -3.34 -8.73 12.45
C ASP A 873 -3.37 -10.05 13.22
N GLN A 874 -4.57 -10.57 13.37
CA GLN A 874 -4.84 -11.83 14.04
C GLN A 874 -4.18 -11.95 15.43
N PHE A 875 -4.29 -10.86 16.23
CA PHE A 875 -3.78 -10.78 17.61
C PHE A 875 -2.26 -10.77 17.76
N ILE A 876 -1.50 -10.77 16.68
CA ILE A 876 -0.06 -10.64 16.71
C ILE A 876 0.29 -9.16 16.67
N VAL A 877 0.90 -8.65 17.75
CA VAL A 877 1.38 -7.27 17.78
C VAL A 877 2.71 -7.19 17.05
N ALA A 878 2.69 -6.53 15.90
CA ALA A 878 3.86 -6.30 15.06
C ALA A 878 4.09 -4.79 14.90
N GLN A 879 5.26 -4.31 15.30
CA GLN A 879 5.63 -2.90 15.25
C GLN A 879 6.66 -2.68 14.16
N THR A 880 6.33 -1.93 13.12
CA THR A 880 7.29 -1.59 12.06
C THR A 880 8.19 -0.45 12.54
N PRO A 881 9.47 -0.70 12.84
CA PRO A 881 10.39 0.33 13.27
C PRO A 881 10.86 1.18 12.09
N LEU A 882 11.31 2.40 12.37
CA LEU A 882 12.15 3.12 11.44
C LEU A 882 13.38 2.28 11.09
N ARG A 883 13.78 2.32 9.82
CA ARG A 883 15.07 1.72 9.44
C ARG A 883 16.18 2.35 10.30
N PRO A 884 17.10 1.55 10.90
CA PRO A 884 18.21 2.07 11.66
C PRO A 884 19.08 3.01 10.85
N ARG A 885 19.91 3.81 11.53
CA ARG A 885 20.80 4.76 10.87
C ARG A 885 21.59 4.10 9.73
N VAL A 886 21.51 4.72 8.55
CA VAL A 886 22.31 4.37 7.39
C VAL A 886 23.32 5.48 7.14
N ILE A 887 24.58 5.11 6.92
CA ILE A 887 25.62 6.01 6.42
C ILE A 887 26.10 5.43 5.11
N GLY A 888 26.08 6.23 4.06
CA GLY A 888 26.41 5.76 2.72
C GLY A 888 27.14 6.81 1.89
N ALA A 889 27.67 6.35 0.77
CA ALA A 889 28.25 7.17 -0.27
C ALA A 889 27.75 6.72 -1.65
N SER A 890 27.60 7.64 -2.56
CA SER A 890 27.25 7.34 -3.95
C SER A 890 28.10 8.16 -4.92
N PHE A 891 28.34 7.56 -6.07
CA PHE A 891 29.04 8.19 -7.19
C PHE A 891 28.14 8.09 -8.44
N SER A 892 27.98 9.21 -9.14
CA SER A 892 27.24 9.28 -10.40
C SER A 892 28.13 9.88 -11.48
N TYR A 893 28.06 9.32 -12.67
CA TYR A 893 28.73 9.84 -13.86
C TYR A 893 27.72 9.97 -15.00
N LYS A 894 27.76 11.13 -15.70
CA LYS A 894 26.93 11.42 -16.85
C LYS A 894 27.83 11.67 -18.08
N PHE A 895 27.41 11.21 -19.25
CA PHE A 895 28.17 11.36 -20.50
C PHE A 895 27.26 11.65 -21.69
#